data_fc8ba4bc91fd15913ff5b048d77a5f7b
#
_entry.id   fc8ba4bc91fd15913ff5b048d77a5f7b
#
_cell.length_a   1.000
_cell.length_b   1.000
_cell.length_c   1.000
_cell.angle_alpha   90.00
_cell.angle_beta   90.00
_cell.angle_gamma   90.00
#
_symmetry.space_group_name_H-M   'P 1'
#
loop_
_entity.id
_entity.type
_entity.pdbx_description
1 polymer ?
#
loop_
_entity_poly.entity_id
_entity_poly.type
_entity_poly.pdbx_seq_one_letter_code
_entity_poly.pdbx_strand_id
1 'polypeptide(L)'
;MKKHIASILFLFLLSTFQLIAQSHSVKRLGIEQGLSNNYVVSITQDKQGFLWFATEEGLNKFDGTRFTTYYKNDLAQNNQGITGNELNRVYADTKRPIIWIATQRDGLNAYNYNEQTFTAYQHNPENPHSLITNDVTDISPSTQHDDGLWISTYYRGIEYLDITSGQFTHYNKSTVPGLPCDQTWTVLDGGDGNLYIGHVGSGFSIFSPKDKSVKNFRNEAGNPMSLPGNDVFCIIKDANGNIWLGTNNGLALYDAANENFIMFKNNKNDKYATLCSRILSIRQLKDNRLWIASELNGIAILNLKQSMFLSPEEISLEYIQEGADSRSLSNASARCIFQDSFDNIWIGTWGGGINFISSKPPLFTTLSYSPIPNNENSLNNKVASSLCMDRQGRVWIGTDGGGINVFEGEKRIAIYKKESGNIPSNFILASLQDSKGNLWFGSYQGGISYYDNRNKKFRSISLMGQSNLDVRTIYEDTQHNIWVGYSGGIVILNPLTMEIIRHYNTENSELQSDFIRSITQDEKGRFWIGTFGDGLGIYTPDLQKIKTFTQRDGFCSNTVNQIIQDKQKRMWIGTGEGLVCFLSTDELNYKTYQRKDGLINTNICAIAEDKKGNIWFSNNKGISCYVTSKDCFYNYSHSDDVPAGSFSSSCVTQNKNGWIYFGSINGVCCFNPDITMNEQPAPAAVITEMKILGRLSNLENNDMIINLSKGQNVELSHAQNSFGLTFNVQNYSLVNQVEYVYMLKGLENSWYTVNENNSVTFRNIPPGKYEFLIKARVHNQEWPEEATSLTIRVNPPLWLTWWAKLIYIWVSISIIYLILHAYKKKLDLESLYTLEKKNHEQEQELNQERLRFYTLNSATLL
;
A
#
# COMPACT_ATOMS: atom_id res chain seq x y z
N MET A 1 -46.78 -10.93 28.74
CA MET A 1 -46.47 -11.67 27.50
C MET A 1 -46.01 -10.78 26.33
N LYS A 2 -46.79 -9.74 25.90
CA LYS A 2 -46.36 -8.89 24.74
C LYS A 2 -45.07 -8.10 24.98
N LYS A 3 -44.74 -7.68 26.19
CA LYS A 3 -43.45 -6.97 26.50
C LYS A 3 -42.23 -7.91 26.53
N HIS A 4 -42.40 -9.16 26.89
CA HIS A 4 -41.33 -10.14 26.90
C HIS A 4 -41.03 -10.68 25.48
N ILE A 5 -42.05 -10.72 24.61
CA ILE A 5 -41.84 -11.09 23.21
C ILE A 5 -41.10 -10.01 22.43
N ALA A 6 -41.40 -8.72 22.70
CA ALA A 6 -40.66 -7.59 22.12
C ALA A 6 -39.21 -7.51 22.60
N SER A 7 -38.92 -7.82 23.87
CA SER A 7 -37.54 -7.91 24.38
C SER A 7 -36.77 -9.11 23.82
N ILE A 8 -37.42 -10.23 23.58
CA ILE A 8 -36.78 -11.43 22.95
C ILE A 8 -36.55 -11.17 21.46
N LEU A 9 -37.48 -10.48 20.76
CA LEU A 9 -37.28 -10.08 19.35
C LEU A 9 -36.17 -9.03 19.23
N PHE A 10 -36.04 -8.11 20.18
CA PHE A 10 -34.95 -7.11 20.22
C PHE A 10 -33.58 -7.73 20.55
N LEU A 11 -33.55 -8.74 21.41
CA LEU A 11 -32.37 -9.56 21.68
C LEU A 11 -32.00 -10.46 20.48
N PHE A 12 -32.97 -10.97 19.72
CA PHE A 12 -32.71 -11.72 18.50
C PHE A 12 -32.26 -10.82 17.34
N LEU A 13 -32.72 -9.56 17.27
CA LEU A 13 -32.23 -8.56 16.31
C LEU A 13 -30.83 -8.06 16.63
N LEU A 14 -30.41 -8.09 17.91
CA LEU A 14 -29.04 -7.75 18.33
C LEU A 14 -28.05 -8.93 18.15
N SER A 15 -28.54 -10.17 18.06
CA SER A 15 -27.68 -11.34 17.82
C SER A 15 -27.40 -11.64 16.34
N THR A 16 -28.02 -10.91 15.41
CA THR A 16 -27.75 -11.01 13.95
C THR A 16 -26.76 -9.98 13.44
N PHE A 17 -26.13 -9.15 14.28
CA PHE A 17 -24.79 -8.66 13.99
C PHE A 17 -23.83 -9.85 14.14
N GLN A 18 -23.86 -10.77 13.19
CA GLN A 18 -22.70 -11.60 12.89
C GLN A 18 -21.55 -10.63 12.72
N LEU A 19 -20.59 -10.70 13.64
CA LEU A 19 -19.23 -10.27 13.38
C LEU A 19 -18.87 -10.87 12.01
N ILE A 20 -18.92 -10.04 10.98
CA ILE A 20 -18.19 -10.31 9.76
C ILE A 20 -16.76 -10.34 10.29
N ALA A 21 -16.18 -11.52 10.40
CA ALA A 21 -14.77 -11.68 10.64
C ALA A 21 -14.10 -10.77 9.60
N GLN A 22 -13.49 -9.68 10.05
CA GLN A 22 -12.80 -8.77 9.15
C GLN A 22 -11.71 -9.61 8.49
N SER A 23 -11.90 -9.94 7.22
CA SER A 23 -10.90 -10.65 6.45
C SER A 23 -9.70 -9.72 6.29
N HIS A 24 -8.69 -9.90 7.12
CA HIS A 24 -7.46 -9.14 7.04
C HIS A 24 -6.67 -9.60 5.81
N SER A 25 -6.34 -8.67 4.91
CA SER A 25 -5.37 -8.94 3.86
C SER A 25 -3.97 -8.69 4.42
N VAL A 26 -3.09 -9.67 4.28
CA VAL A 26 -1.70 -9.61 4.73
C VAL A 26 -0.80 -9.34 3.52
N LYS A 27 -0.20 -8.15 3.44
CA LYS A 27 0.83 -7.82 2.43
C LYS A 27 2.20 -8.20 2.99
N ARG A 28 3.06 -8.77 2.15
CA ARG A 28 4.39 -9.28 2.54
C ARG A 28 5.48 -8.39 1.95
N LEU A 29 6.43 -7.97 2.78
CA LEU A 29 7.60 -7.19 2.39
C LEU A 29 8.86 -7.93 2.84
N GLY A 30 9.85 -8.04 1.96
CA GLY A 30 11.09 -8.75 2.23
C GLY A 30 12.27 -8.18 1.45
N ILE A 31 13.31 -8.99 1.30
CA ILE A 31 14.53 -8.62 0.57
C ILE A 31 14.26 -8.22 -0.88
N GLU A 32 13.23 -8.78 -1.52
CA GLU A 32 12.83 -8.42 -2.89
C GLU A 32 12.31 -6.97 -2.97
N GLN A 33 11.77 -6.42 -1.87
CA GLN A 33 11.33 -5.03 -1.77
C GLN A 33 12.41 -4.10 -1.21
N GLY A 34 13.64 -4.63 -0.93
CA GLY A 34 14.78 -3.86 -0.46
C GLY A 34 15.04 -3.91 1.05
N LEU A 35 14.36 -4.77 1.80
CA LEU A 35 14.69 -5.05 3.19
C LEU A 35 16.06 -5.73 3.26
N SER A 36 16.92 -5.36 4.23
CA SER A 36 18.28 -5.92 4.33
C SER A 36 18.30 -7.42 4.63
N ASN A 37 17.36 -7.90 5.46
CA ASN A 37 17.25 -9.30 5.84
C ASN A 37 15.82 -9.66 6.23
N ASN A 38 15.37 -10.89 5.92
CA ASN A 38 14.04 -11.39 6.27
C ASN A 38 13.87 -11.78 7.76
N TYR A 39 14.91 -11.74 8.57
CA TYR A 39 14.84 -11.94 10.03
C TYR A 39 14.60 -10.61 10.73
N VAL A 40 13.32 -10.28 10.98
CA VAL A 40 12.89 -9.00 11.58
C VAL A 40 12.63 -9.18 13.06
N VAL A 41 13.42 -8.53 13.91
CA VAL A 41 13.40 -8.73 15.37
C VAL A 41 12.64 -7.65 16.14
N SER A 42 12.62 -6.40 15.63
CA SER A 42 11.94 -5.29 16.29
C SER A 42 11.47 -4.23 15.29
N ILE A 43 10.36 -3.56 15.60
CA ILE A 43 9.74 -2.53 14.77
C ILE A 43 9.37 -1.34 15.65
N THR A 44 9.61 -0.12 15.15
CA THR A 44 9.16 1.11 15.80
C THR A 44 8.82 2.17 14.76
N GLN A 45 8.12 3.26 15.19
CA GLN A 45 7.79 4.39 14.33
C GLN A 45 8.32 5.68 14.97
N ASP A 46 8.97 6.54 14.18
CA ASP A 46 9.44 7.84 14.63
C ASP A 46 8.33 8.90 14.61
N LYS A 47 8.63 10.09 15.14
CA LYS A 47 7.69 11.23 15.16
C LYS A 47 7.34 11.79 13.78
N GLN A 48 8.17 11.51 12.79
CA GLN A 48 7.94 11.92 11.41
C GLN A 48 7.03 10.91 10.68
N GLY A 49 6.70 9.77 11.32
CA GLY A 49 5.84 8.71 10.79
C GLY A 49 6.58 7.61 10.03
N PHE A 50 7.93 7.68 9.91
CA PHE A 50 8.69 6.60 9.29
C PHE A 50 8.79 5.38 10.19
N LEU A 51 8.75 4.21 9.56
CA LEU A 51 8.94 2.94 10.25
C LEU A 51 10.41 2.53 10.23
N TRP A 52 10.84 1.96 11.34
CA TRP A 52 12.18 1.46 11.54
C TRP A 52 12.14 -0.02 11.90
N PHE A 53 12.92 -0.82 11.16
CA PHE A 53 12.97 -2.26 11.31
C PHE A 53 14.38 -2.68 11.70
N ALA A 54 14.51 -3.31 12.85
CA ALA A 54 15.74 -3.99 13.23
C ALA A 54 15.75 -5.40 12.66
N THR A 55 16.83 -5.77 11.99
CA THR A 55 17.03 -7.11 11.43
C THR A 55 18.34 -7.73 11.95
N GLU A 56 18.60 -8.98 11.63
CA GLU A 56 19.91 -9.61 11.90
C GLU A 56 21.01 -9.05 10.98
N GLU A 57 20.68 -8.20 10.02
CA GLU A 57 21.65 -7.61 9.09
C GLU A 57 21.35 -6.11 8.84
N GLY A 58 21.40 -5.32 9.91
CA GLY A 58 21.31 -3.87 9.86
C GLY A 58 19.97 -3.29 10.23
N LEU A 59 19.92 -1.95 10.25
CA LEU A 59 18.76 -1.13 10.55
C LEU A 59 18.13 -0.63 9.26
N ASN A 60 16.81 -0.76 9.12
CA ASN A 60 16.09 -0.32 7.94
C ASN A 60 15.06 0.76 8.27
N LYS A 61 15.13 1.89 7.57
CA LYS A 61 14.09 2.92 7.57
C LYS A 61 13.16 2.69 6.38
N PHE A 62 11.86 2.71 6.58
CA PHE A 62 10.84 2.56 5.54
C PHE A 62 10.00 3.82 5.40
N ASP A 63 9.90 4.33 4.18
CA ASP A 63 9.14 5.54 3.85
C ASP A 63 7.74 5.27 3.27
N GLY A 64 7.37 3.98 3.16
CA GLY A 64 6.13 3.51 2.54
C GLY A 64 6.33 2.89 1.16
N THR A 65 7.44 3.19 0.47
CA THR A 65 7.79 2.65 -0.84
C THR A 65 9.17 2.02 -0.88
N ARG A 66 10.11 2.53 -0.10
CA ARG A 66 11.53 2.16 -0.14
C ARG A 66 12.09 1.91 1.24
N PHE A 67 13.04 0.99 1.31
CA PHE A 67 13.90 0.79 2.46
C PHE A 67 15.22 1.54 2.27
N THR A 68 15.63 2.28 3.29
CA THR A 68 16.99 2.83 3.44
C THR A 68 17.68 2.05 4.54
N THR A 69 18.79 1.37 4.23
CA THR A 69 19.48 0.49 5.17
C THR A 69 20.73 1.16 5.72
N TYR A 70 20.95 0.99 7.02
CA TYR A 70 22.13 1.43 7.75
C TYR A 70 22.89 0.20 8.26
N TYR A 71 24.13 0.06 7.81
CA TYR A 71 25.02 -1.04 8.17
C TYR A 71 26.13 -0.58 9.12
N LYS A 72 26.83 -1.57 9.67
CA LYS A 72 28.07 -1.32 10.40
C LYS A 72 29.06 -0.61 9.51
N ASN A 73 29.59 0.52 9.99
CA ASN A 73 30.61 1.27 9.27
C ASN A 73 32.00 0.81 9.72
N ASP A 74 32.69 0.05 8.85
CA ASP A 74 34.06 -0.41 9.10
C ASP A 74 35.10 0.70 8.95
N LEU A 75 34.74 1.86 8.40
CA LEU A 75 35.61 2.99 8.22
C LEU A 75 35.38 4.04 9.35
N ALA A 76 36.15 3.96 10.41
CA ALA A 76 36.04 4.73 11.65
C ALA A 76 36.15 6.28 11.53
N GLN A 77 35.84 6.86 10.38
CA GLN A 77 36.11 8.28 10.16
C GLN A 77 34.91 9.24 10.23
N ASN A 78 33.66 8.78 10.23
CA ASN A 78 32.54 9.74 10.08
C ASN A 78 31.26 9.52 10.92
N ASN A 79 31.19 8.62 11.91
CA ASN A 79 29.95 8.36 12.71
C ASN A 79 28.67 8.16 11.87
N GLN A 80 28.79 7.56 10.69
CA GLN A 80 27.69 7.43 9.73
C GLN A 80 27.03 6.06 9.71
N GLY A 81 27.32 5.17 10.64
CA GLY A 81 26.76 3.83 10.72
C GLY A 81 26.60 3.32 12.13
N ILE A 82 25.91 2.20 12.26
CA ILE A 82 25.76 1.47 13.52
C ILE A 82 27.05 0.71 13.87
N THR A 83 27.20 0.35 15.15
CA THR A 83 28.38 -0.39 15.62
C THR A 83 28.37 -1.86 15.24
N GLY A 84 27.20 -2.46 15.02
CA GLY A 84 27.01 -3.87 14.65
C GLY A 84 25.76 -4.11 13.86
N ASN A 85 25.78 -5.11 12.95
CA ASN A 85 24.65 -5.44 12.09
C ASN A 85 23.57 -6.32 12.77
N GLU A 86 23.98 -7.17 13.74
CA GLU A 86 23.07 -8.04 14.47
C GLU A 86 22.31 -7.24 15.53
N LEU A 87 21.03 -6.94 15.28
CA LEU A 87 20.21 -6.10 16.16
C LEU A 87 19.25 -6.94 16.99
N ASN A 88 18.98 -6.50 18.22
CA ASN A 88 17.97 -7.09 19.12
C ASN A 88 16.73 -6.23 19.28
N ARG A 89 16.89 -4.90 19.39
CA ARG A 89 15.79 -3.99 19.66
C ARG A 89 15.99 -2.66 18.97
N VAL A 90 14.88 -2.06 18.56
CA VAL A 90 14.82 -0.66 18.13
C VAL A 90 13.70 0.06 18.87
N TYR A 91 13.98 1.27 19.34
CA TYR A 91 13.04 2.11 20.08
C TYR A 91 13.12 3.56 19.60
N ALA A 92 12.03 4.13 19.13
CA ALA A 92 11.94 5.54 18.77
C ALA A 92 11.60 6.38 20.01
N ASP A 93 12.47 7.32 20.37
CA ASP A 93 12.27 8.21 21.50
C ASP A 93 11.03 9.09 21.26
N THR A 94 10.10 9.08 22.22
CA THR A 94 8.85 9.84 22.13
C THR A 94 9.02 11.34 22.35
N LYS A 95 10.19 11.79 22.82
CA LYS A 95 10.48 13.19 23.16
C LYS A 95 11.53 13.80 22.25
N ARG A 96 12.53 13.00 21.83
CA ARG A 96 13.69 13.43 21.04
C ARG A 96 13.65 12.86 19.64
N PRO A 97 14.34 13.46 18.67
CA PRO A 97 14.49 12.93 17.31
C PRO A 97 15.56 11.80 17.28
N ILE A 98 15.43 10.82 18.16
CA ILE A 98 16.41 9.75 18.36
C ILE A 98 15.76 8.39 18.15
N ILE A 99 16.45 7.52 17.41
CA ILE A 99 16.19 6.09 17.35
C ILE A 99 17.27 5.39 18.15
N TRP A 100 16.88 4.68 19.20
CA TRP A 100 17.74 3.84 20.01
C TRP A 100 17.84 2.45 19.43
N ILE A 101 19.04 1.90 19.31
CA ILE A 101 19.31 0.62 18.63
C ILE A 101 20.17 -0.25 19.53
N ALA A 102 19.61 -1.34 20.03
CA ALA A 102 20.32 -2.37 20.79
C ALA A 102 20.94 -3.37 19.82
N THR A 103 22.24 -3.61 19.94
CA THR A 103 22.95 -4.63 19.16
C THR A 103 23.24 -5.86 20.00
N GLN A 104 23.44 -6.98 19.33
CA GLN A 104 23.68 -8.26 20.00
C GLN A 104 25.03 -8.33 20.73
N ARG A 105 26.08 -7.62 20.21
CA ARG A 105 27.46 -7.70 20.73
C ARG A 105 28.25 -6.40 20.62
N ASP A 106 27.68 -5.35 20.06
CA ASP A 106 28.42 -4.13 19.71
C ASP A 106 27.89 -2.88 20.46
N GLY A 107 27.09 -3.07 21.52
CA GLY A 107 26.61 -2.03 22.43
C GLY A 107 25.27 -1.40 22.02
N LEU A 108 25.04 -0.18 22.48
CA LEU A 108 23.86 0.63 22.23
C LEU A 108 24.19 1.78 21.28
N ASN A 109 23.35 2.04 20.29
CA ASN A 109 23.49 3.18 19.40
C ASN A 109 22.29 4.12 19.53
N ALA A 110 22.52 5.41 19.37
CA ALA A 110 21.52 6.45 19.25
C ALA A 110 21.66 7.13 17.88
N TYR A 111 20.67 7.04 17.04
CA TYR A 111 20.62 7.74 15.76
C TYR A 111 19.75 8.99 15.87
N ASN A 112 20.36 10.19 15.75
CA ASN A 112 19.63 11.44 15.63
C ASN A 112 19.23 11.64 14.16
N TYR A 113 17.94 11.47 13.83
CA TYR A 113 17.48 11.54 12.45
C TYR A 113 17.36 12.98 11.91
N ASN A 114 17.41 14.02 12.76
CA ASN A 114 17.48 15.40 12.30
C ASN A 114 18.90 15.80 11.90
N GLU A 115 19.90 15.37 12.67
CA GLU A 115 21.31 15.64 12.44
C GLU A 115 21.99 14.58 11.57
N GLN A 116 21.33 13.42 11.38
CA GLN A 116 21.84 12.26 10.65
C GLN A 116 23.16 11.71 11.23
N THR A 117 23.27 11.70 12.55
CA THR A 117 24.47 11.29 13.28
C THR A 117 24.19 10.10 14.18
N PHE A 118 25.15 9.18 14.28
CA PHE A 118 25.14 8.08 15.23
C PHE A 118 26.03 8.38 16.41
N THR A 119 25.52 8.11 17.62
CA THR A 119 26.30 8.10 18.86
C THR A 119 26.34 6.67 19.39
N ALA A 120 27.54 6.15 19.63
CA ALA A 120 27.74 4.79 20.13
C ALA A 120 28.04 4.80 21.63
N TYR A 121 27.38 3.92 22.37
CA TYR A 121 27.64 3.63 23.78
C TYR A 121 28.13 2.19 23.88
N GLN A 122 29.40 2.02 24.23
CA GLN A 122 30.05 0.73 24.33
C GLN A 122 30.73 0.56 25.71
N HIS A 123 30.99 -0.69 26.06
CA HIS A 123 31.73 -1.02 27.27
C HIS A 123 33.15 -0.47 27.19
N ASN A 124 33.54 0.29 28.23
CA ASN A 124 34.92 0.76 28.43
C ASN A 124 35.39 0.37 29.84
N PRO A 125 36.32 -0.58 29.99
CA PRO A 125 36.79 -1.04 31.28
C PRO A 125 37.41 0.06 32.17
N GLU A 126 37.90 1.14 31.58
CA GLU A 126 38.49 2.29 32.28
C GLU A 126 37.47 3.30 32.77
N ASN A 127 36.24 3.24 32.28
CA ASN A 127 35.12 4.11 32.65
C ASN A 127 34.03 3.36 33.41
N PRO A 128 33.94 3.45 34.74
CA PRO A 128 32.93 2.75 35.53
C PRO A 128 31.50 3.20 35.27
N HIS A 129 31.27 4.29 34.52
CA HIS A 129 29.96 4.80 34.10
C HIS A 129 29.67 4.54 32.61
N SER A 130 30.49 3.72 31.95
CA SER A 130 30.18 3.22 30.59
C SER A 130 29.21 2.05 30.66
N LEU A 131 28.67 1.63 29.52
CA LEU A 131 27.87 0.40 29.39
C LEU A 131 28.67 -0.78 29.96
N ILE A 132 28.06 -1.62 30.82
CA ILE A 132 28.79 -2.70 31.52
C ILE A 132 29.14 -3.88 30.57
N THR A 133 28.41 -4.06 29.52
CA THR A 133 28.65 -5.09 28.46
C THR A 133 28.01 -4.62 27.15
N ASN A 134 28.55 -5.10 26.02
CA ASN A 134 28.02 -4.77 24.70
C ASN A 134 26.82 -5.62 24.26
N ASP A 135 26.41 -6.62 25.06
CA ASP A 135 25.27 -7.49 24.75
C ASP A 135 23.94 -6.87 25.23
N VAL A 136 23.34 -5.99 24.45
CA VAL A 136 22.09 -5.30 24.81
C VAL A 136 20.90 -6.08 24.27
N THR A 137 19.93 -6.42 25.13
CA THR A 137 18.75 -7.23 24.75
C THR A 137 17.46 -6.44 24.60
N ASP A 138 17.20 -5.43 25.48
CA ASP A 138 15.98 -4.65 25.44
C ASP A 138 16.19 -3.21 25.91
N ILE A 139 15.28 -2.31 25.53
CA ILE A 139 15.27 -0.88 25.86
C ILE A 139 13.86 -0.49 26.29
N SER A 140 13.74 0.11 27.48
CA SER A 140 12.48 0.67 28.01
C SER A 140 12.67 2.11 28.47
N PRO A 141 11.82 3.06 28.05
CA PRO A 141 11.88 4.42 28.55
C PRO A 141 11.56 4.48 30.04
N SER A 142 12.23 5.38 30.78
CA SER A 142 11.85 5.65 32.14
C SER A 142 10.54 6.45 32.21
N THR A 143 9.63 6.03 33.06
CA THR A 143 8.37 6.73 33.33
C THR A 143 8.51 7.83 34.37
N GLN A 144 9.59 7.81 35.18
CA GLN A 144 9.83 8.78 36.26
C GLN A 144 10.74 9.93 35.82
N HIS A 145 11.65 9.68 34.88
CA HIS A 145 12.61 10.66 34.39
C HIS A 145 12.58 10.73 32.85
N ASP A 146 12.29 11.89 32.34
CA ASP A 146 12.20 12.14 30.89
C ASP A 146 13.52 11.87 30.14
N ASP A 147 14.65 11.96 30.85
CA ASP A 147 15.98 11.76 30.34
C ASP A 147 16.58 10.40 30.73
N GLY A 148 15.74 9.41 31.05
CA GLY A 148 16.17 8.09 31.50
C GLY A 148 15.76 6.97 30.55
N LEU A 149 16.65 6.00 30.36
CA LEU A 149 16.37 4.72 29.71
C LEU A 149 16.79 3.56 30.59
N TRP A 150 15.92 2.56 30.69
CA TRP A 150 16.26 1.26 31.26
C TRP A 150 16.68 0.32 30.14
N ILE A 151 17.79 -0.41 30.36
CA ILE A 151 18.43 -1.27 29.38
C ILE A 151 18.66 -2.64 29.99
N SER A 152 18.25 -3.71 29.32
CA SER A 152 18.59 -5.08 29.69
C SER A 152 19.85 -5.53 28.99
N THR A 153 20.67 -6.33 29.68
CA THR A 153 21.86 -6.94 29.09
C THR A 153 21.83 -8.45 29.30
N TYR A 154 22.38 -9.23 28.37
CA TYR A 154 22.28 -10.69 28.44
C TYR A 154 23.04 -11.32 29.62
N TYR A 155 24.17 -10.72 30.05
CA TYR A 155 25.04 -11.33 31.04
C TYR A 155 25.29 -10.49 32.29
N ARG A 156 24.88 -9.21 32.35
CA ARG A 156 25.33 -8.29 33.40
C ARG A 156 24.22 -7.50 34.11
N GLY A 157 22.97 -7.96 33.99
CA GLY A 157 21.82 -7.36 34.66
C GLY A 157 21.17 -6.24 33.83
N ILE A 158 20.60 -5.26 34.52
CA ILE A 158 19.97 -4.10 33.90
C ILE A 158 20.73 -2.83 34.19
N GLU A 159 20.57 -1.84 33.33
CA GLU A 159 21.26 -0.55 33.45
C GLU A 159 20.30 0.62 33.31
N TYR A 160 20.63 1.71 33.96
CA TYR A 160 19.95 2.97 33.78
C TYR A 160 20.89 3.94 33.08
N LEU A 161 20.50 4.42 31.90
CA LEU A 161 21.19 5.47 31.15
C LEU A 161 20.53 6.82 31.46
N ASP A 162 21.31 7.76 32.00
CA ASP A 162 20.97 9.18 31.95
C ASP A 162 21.42 9.75 30.59
N ILE A 163 20.42 10.08 29.75
CA ILE A 163 20.66 10.51 28.36
C ILE A 163 21.40 11.85 28.31
N THR A 164 21.20 12.74 29.31
CA THR A 164 21.79 14.07 29.34
C THR A 164 23.27 14.00 29.65
N SER A 165 23.67 13.19 30.61
CA SER A 165 25.09 13.03 30.99
C SER A 165 25.81 11.92 30.20
N GLY A 166 25.04 11.00 29.57
CA GLY A 166 25.57 9.81 28.89
C GLY A 166 26.12 8.76 29.85
N GLN A 167 25.80 8.85 31.16
CA GLN A 167 26.33 7.97 32.20
C GLN A 167 25.39 6.80 32.49
N PHE A 168 25.97 5.62 32.77
CA PHE A 168 25.26 4.42 33.11
C PHE A 168 25.34 4.13 34.62
N THR A 169 24.23 3.65 35.20
CA THR A 169 24.17 3.10 36.55
C THR A 169 23.80 1.62 36.45
N HIS A 170 24.58 0.76 37.12
CA HIS A 170 24.47 -0.71 36.99
C HIS A 170 23.69 -1.33 38.11
N TYR A 171 22.71 -2.20 37.74
CA TYR A 171 21.91 -2.97 38.69
C TYR A 171 22.07 -4.47 38.34
N ASN A 172 22.89 -5.16 39.11
CA ASN A 172 23.19 -6.57 38.95
C ASN A 172 23.23 -7.27 40.32
N LYS A 173 23.50 -8.55 40.36
CA LYS A 173 23.53 -9.33 41.62
C LYS A 173 24.54 -8.80 42.64
N SER A 174 25.61 -8.16 42.22
CA SER A 174 26.60 -7.57 43.12
C SER A 174 26.15 -6.25 43.76
N THR A 175 25.34 -5.42 43.01
CA THR A 175 24.82 -4.13 43.50
C THR A 175 23.39 -4.26 44.09
N VAL A 176 22.67 -5.33 43.73
CA VAL A 176 21.34 -5.69 44.22
C VAL A 176 21.29 -7.19 44.52
N PRO A 177 21.72 -7.65 45.68
CA PRO A 177 21.86 -9.08 46.04
C PRO A 177 20.56 -9.88 45.96
N GLY A 178 19.40 -9.22 46.00
CA GLY A 178 18.08 -9.78 45.83
C GLY A 178 17.74 -10.30 44.42
N LEU A 179 18.46 -9.87 43.37
CA LEU A 179 18.26 -10.34 42.00
C LEU A 179 18.66 -11.83 41.87
N PRO A 180 17.88 -12.67 41.14
CA PRO A 180 18.10 -14.09 41.04
C PRO A 180 19.32 -14.46 40.18
N CYS A 181 19.57 -13.67 39.14
CA CYS A 181 20.70 -13.80 38.21
C CYS A 181 20.95 -12.47 37.48
N ASP A 182 22.08 -12.43 36.74
CA ASP A 182 22.46 -11.31 35.87
C ASP A 182 22.07 -11.50 34.41
N GLN A 183 21.46 -12.65 34.07
CA GLN A 183 20.96 -12.95 32.72
C GLN A 183 19.56 -12.35 32.56
N THR A 184 19.48 -11.16 31.97
CA THR A 184 18.21 -10.47 31.73
C THR A 184 17.91 -10.40 30.23
N TRP A 185 16.64 -10.51 29.87
CA TRP A 185 16.20 -10.43 28.48
C TRP A 185 15.36 -9.19 28.20
N THR A 186 14.45 -8.86 29.08
CA THR A 186 13.52 -7.74 28.91
C THR A 186 13.34 -6.98 30.21
N VAL A 187 13.12 -5.68 30.11
CA VAL A 187 12.79 -4.79 31.23
C VAL A 187 11.64 -3.86 30.86
N LEU A 188 10.68 -3.70 31.77
CA LEU A 188 9.56 -2.77 31.64
C LEU A 188 9.51 -1.86 32.88
N ASP A 189 9.54 -0.55 32.67
CA ASP A 189 9.18 0.41 33.72
C ASP A 189 7.65 0.46 33.85
N GLY A 190 7.12 0.00 34.99
CA GLY A 190 5.69 -0.15 35.23
C GLY A 190 4.92 1.16 35.44
N GLY A 191 5.62 2.29 35.62
CA GLY A 191 5.01 3.58 35.97
C GLY A 191 4.48 3.67 37.39
N ASP A 192 4.67 2.61 38.19
CA ASP A 192 4.28 2.49 39.60
C ASP A 192 5.49 2.55 40.56
N GLY A 193 6.67 2.89 40.03
CA GLY A 193 7.92 2.91 40.76
C GLY A 193 8.67 1.57 40.75
N ASN A 194 8.13 0.55 40.12
CA ASN A 194 8.73 -0.77 39.97
C ASN A 194 9.16 -1.04 38.54
N LEU A 195 10.25 -1.81 38.43
CA LEU A 195 10.70 -2.41 37.19
C LEU A 195 10.30 -3.89 37.18
N TYR A 196 9.77 -4.29 36.05
CA TYR A 196 9.39 -5.67 35.78
C TYR A 196 10.47 -6.27 34.89
N ILE A 197 11.20 -7.29 35.38
CA ILE A 197 12.39 -7.85 34.74
C ILE A 197 12.15 -9.30 34.36
N GLY A 198 12.35 -9.60 33.08
CA GLY A 198 12.34 -10.96 32.56
C GLY A 198 13.75 -11.51 32.47
N HIS A 199 13.96 -12.70 33.06
CA HIS A 199 15.25 -13.37 33.10
C HIS A 199 15.30 -14.57 32.14
N VAL A 200 16.49 -15.01 31.79
CA VAL A 200 16.74 -16.30 31.13
C VAL A 200 17.10 -17.33 32.21
N GLY A 201 16.30 -18.38 32.30
CA GLY A 201 16.49 -19.49 33.27
C GLY A 201 16.09 -19.17 34.73
N SER A 202 15.73 -17.93 35.05
CA SER A 202 15.47 -17.49 36.42
C SER A 202 14.09 -16.87 36.65
N GLY A 203 13.24 -16.83 35.65
CA GLY A 203 11.85 -16.42 35.75
C GLY A 203 11.66 -14.89 35.69
N PHE A 204 10.88 -14.38 36.60
CA PHE A 204 10.42 -12.97 36.61
C PHE A 204 10.71 -12.29 37.92
N SER A 205 11.13 -11.02 37.90
CA SER A 205 11.36 -10.20 39.09
C SER A 205 10.63 -8.87 39.04
N ILE A 206 10.13 -8.43 40.20
CA ILE A 206 9.64 -7.08 40.44
C ILE A 206 10.69 -6.39 41.29
N PHE A 207 11.31 -5.32 40.76
CA PHE A 207 12.40 -4.60 41.37
C PHE A 207 12.05 -3.15 41.61
N SER A 208 12.22 -2.66 42.81
CA SER A 208 12.10 -1.25 43.19
C SER A 208 13.47 -0.60 43.24
N PRO A 209 13.81 0.31 42.32
CA PRO A 209 15.14 1.00 42.33
C PRO A 209 15.35 1.89 43.55
N LYS A 210 14.24 2.38 44.13
CA LYS A 210 14.28 3.33 45.26
C LYS A 210 14.79 2.69 46.57
N ASP A 211 14.32 1.53 46.92
CA ASP A 211 14.66 0.83 48.16
C ASP A 211 15.44 -0.46 47.92
N LYS A 212 15.72 -0.78 46.65
CA LYS A 212 16.43 -1.98 46.20
C LYS A 212 15.76 -3.29 46.60
N SER A 213 14.44 -3.28 46.87
CA SER A 213 13.68 -4.49 47.14
C SER A 213 13.41 -5.28 45.87
N VAL A 214 13.43 -6.61 45.97
CA VAL A 214 13.21 -7.51 44.83
C VAL A 214 12.24 -8.63 45.28
N LYS A 215 11.21 -8.87 44.44
CA LYS A 215 10.36 -10.06 44.53
C LYS A 215 10.63 -10.96 43.32
N ASN A 216 10.86 -12.25 43.56
CA ASN A 216 11.22 -13.19 42.48
C ASN A 216 10.15 -14.27 42.33
N PHE A 217 9.82 -14.61 41.07
CA PHE A 217 8.83 -15.63 40.72
C PHE A 217 9.43 -16.59 39.70
N ARG A 218 9.22 -17.89 39.91
CA ARG A 218 9.74 -18.96 39.05
C ARG A 218 8.66 -19.98 38.72
N ASN A 219 8.95 -20.83 37.75
CA ASN A 219 8.18 -22.04 37.52
C ASN A 219 8.42 -23.02 38.67
N GLU A 220 7.34 -23.51 39.27
CA GLU A 220 7.34 -24.53 40.31
C GLU A 220 6.64 -25.78 39.75
N ALA A 221 7.36 -26.92 39.72
CA ALA A 221 6.82 -28.15 39.19
C ALA A 221 5.58 -28.59 39.99
N GLY A 222 4.47 -28.78 39.31
CA GLY A 222 3.21 -29.21 39.95
C GLY A 222 2.34 -28.09 40.50
N ASN A 223 2.81 -26.84 40.52
CA ASN A 223 2.03 -25.69 40.92
C ASN A 223 1.42 -24.99 39.70
N PRO A 224 0.10 -25.15 39.41
CA PRO A 224 -0.55 -24.53 38.24
C PRO A 224 -0.71 -23.02 38.34
N MET A 225 -0.41 -22.40 39.48
CA MET A 225 -0.46 -20.95 39.71
C MET A 225 0.94 -20.30 39.67
N SER A 226 1.99 -21.07 39.39
CA SER A 226 3.34 -20.56 39.21
C SER A 226 3.57 -20.06 37.78
N LEU A 227 4.70 -19.41 37.53
CA LEU A 227 5.09 -18.97 36.18
C LEU A 227 5.18 -20.19 35.22
N PRO A 228 4.66 -20.13 33.96
CA PRO A 228 4.66 -21.32 33.07
C PRO A 228 6.06 -21.74 32.59
N GLY A 229 7.02 -20.81 32.54
CA GLY A 229 8.40 -21.05 32.13
C GLY A 229 9.38 -20.10 32.76
N ASN A 230 10.66 -20.46 32.85
CA ASN A 230 11.70 -19.66 33.51
C ASN A 230 12.46 -18.72 32.56
N ASP A 231 12.23 -18.82 31.25
CA ASP A 231 12.71 -17.79 30.28
C ASP A 231 11.57 -16.85 29.96
N VAL A 232 11.71 -15.56 30.30
CA VAL A 232 10.71 -14.52 30.05
C VAL A 232 11.22 -13.59 28.97
N PHE A 233 10.57 -13.60 27.79
CA PHE A 233 11.02 -12.89 26.59
C PHE A 233 10.35 -11.54 26.38
N CYS A 234 9.14 -11.33 26.86
CA CYS A 234 8.44 -10.07 26.77
C CYS A 234 7.51 -9.83 27.97
N ILE A 235 7.39 -8.58 28.34
CA ILE A 235 6.50 -8.09 29.41
C ILE A 235 5.77 -6.87 28.90
N ILE A 236 4.45 -6.82 29.10
CA ILE A 236 3.67 -5.61 28.85
C ILE A 236 2.72 -5.32 30.02
N LYS A 237 2.37 -4.04 30.19
CA LYS A 237 1.27 -3.59 31.03
C LYS A 237 0.13 -3.16 30.10
N ASP A 238 -1.05 -3.78 30.27
CA ASP A 238 -2.21 -3.41 29.47
C ASP A 238 -2.88 -2.12 29.98
N ALA A 239 -3.84 -1.60 29.23
CA ALA A 239 -4.55 -0.36 29.60
C ALA A 239 -5.34 -0.46 30.91
N ASN A 240 -5.61 -1.66 31.41
CA ASN A 240 -6.26 -1.92 32.69
C ASN A 240 -5.25 -2.04 33.85
N GLY A 241 -3.95 -1.99 33.54
CA GLY A 241 -2.88 -2.11 34.51
C GLY A 241 -2.40 -3.55 34.78
N ASN A 242 -2.92 -4.54 34.06
CA ASN A 242 -2.49 -5.94 34.19
C ASN A 242 -1.14 -6.19 33.55
N ILE A 243 -0.31 -7.03 34.17
CA ILE A 243 1.02 -7.40 33.66
C ILE A 243 0.92 -8.75 32.97
N TRP A 244 1.24 -8.74 31.66
CA TRP A 244 1.28 -9.92 30.83
C TRP A 244 2.72 -10.33 30.56
N LEU A 245 3.00 -11.64 30.60
CA LEU A 245 4.33 -12.19 30.40
C LEU A 245 4.30 -13.26 29.30
N GLY A 246 5.24 -13.13 28.36
CA GLY A 246 5.51 -14.19 27.37
C GLY A 246 6.74 -15.00 27.79
N THR A 247 6.55 -16.31 27.95
CA THR A 247 7.61 -17.23 28.42
C THR A 247 7.97 -18.28 27.35
N ASN A 248 9.02 -19.05 27.59
CA ASN A 248 9.37 -20.20 26.76
C ASN A 248 8.32 -21.33 26.79
N ASN A 249 7.35 -21.27 27.67
CA ASN A 249 6.33 -22.32 27.85
C ASN A 249 4.91 -21.72 27.99
N GLY A 250 4.64 -20.61 27.34
CA GLY A 250 3.31 -20.02 27.22
C GLY A 250 3.14 -18.62 27.80
N LEU A 251 1.89 -18.14 27.65
CA LEU A 251 1.42 -16.85 28.14
C LEU A 251 1.03 -16.93 29.61
N ALA A 252 1.37 -15.91 30.40
CA ALA A 252 0.94 -15.74 31.78
C ALA A 252 0.41 -14.33 32.03
N LEU A 253 -0.60 -14.23 32.88
CA LEU A 253 -1.10 -12.98 33.46
C LEU A 253 -0.73 -12.98 34.96
N TYR A 254 -0.02 -11.93 35.40
CA TYR A 254 0.34 -11.76 36.82
C TYR A 254 -0.86 -11.24 37.62
N ASP A 255 -1.26 -11.99 38.63
CA ASP A 255 -2.26 -11.58 39.63
C ASP A 255 -1.54 -10.93 40.82
N ALA A 256 -1.52 -9.60 40.85
CA ALA A 256 -0.83 -8.84 41.88
C ALA A 256 -1.50 -8.95 43.26
N ALA A 257 -2.80 -9.29 43.32
CA ALA A 257 -3.52 -9.43 44.58
C ALA A 257 -3.16 -10.74 45.33
N ASN A 258 -2.95 -11.81 44.58
CA ASN A 258 -2.61 -13.13 45.14
C ASN A 258 -1.13 -13.50 44.95
N GLU A 259 -0.33 -12.64 44.33
CA GLU A 259 1.09 -12.86 44.01
C GLU A 259 1.32 -14.16 43.21
N ASN A 260 0.44 -14.53 42.30
CA ASN A 260 0.48 -15.72 41.49
C ASN A 260 0.21 -15.45 39.98
N PHE A 261 0.11 -16.51 39.17
CA PHE A 261 -0.10 -16.38 37.74
C PHE A 261 -1.33 -17.16 37.26
N ILE A 262 -2.05 -16.53 36.33
CA ILE A 262 -3.10 -17.19 35.55
C ILE A 262 -2.46 -17.70 34.27
N MET A 263 -2.49 -19.03 34.04
CA MET A 263 -1.95 -19.66 32.85
C MET A 263 -3.05 -20.03 31.87
N PHE A 264 -2.79 -19.79 30.58
CA PHE A 264 -3.70 -20.15 29.51
C PHE A 264 -3.35 -21.53 28.92
N LYS A 265 -3.45 -22.58 29.73
CA LYS A 265 -3.24 -23.96 29.31
C LYS A 265 -4.57 -24.69 29.18
N ASN A 266 -4.77 -25.36 28.04
CA ASN A 266 -5.80 -26.38 27.93
C ASN A 266 -5.20 -27.68 27.41
N ASN A 267 -5.17 -28.72 28.28
CA ASN A 267 -4.57 -30.01 28.01
C ASN A 267 -5.35 -30.85 26.97
N LYS A 268 -6.46 -30.38 26.41
CA LYS A 268 -7.37 -31.18 25.59
C LYS A 268 -7.68 -30.62 24.19
N ASN A 269 -7.16 -29.46 23.83
CA ASN A 269 -7.53 -28.82 22.56
C ASN A 269 -6.36 -28.09 21.91
N ASP A 270 -6.05 -28.40 20.64
CA ASP A 270 -5.09 -27.66 19.79
C ASP A 270 -5.39 -26.18 19.66
N LYS A 271 -6.63 -25.76 20.01
CA LYS A 271 -7.08 -24.38 20.02
C LYS A 271 -6.18 -23.40 20.78
N TYR A 272 -5.45 -23.87 21.81
CA TYR A 272 -4.58 -23.03 22.65
C TYR A 272 -3.08 -23.26 22.38
N ALA A 273 -2.73 -23.99 21.32
CA ALA A 273 -1.33 -24.34 21.01
C ALA A 273 -0.43 -23.08 20.92
N THR A 274 -0.92 -21.99 20.32
CA THR A 274 -0.19 -20.73 20.23
C THR A 274 0.10 -20.13 21.61
N LEU A 275 -0.87 -20.14 22.54
CA LEU A 275 -0.71 -19.59 23.89
C LEU A 275 0.14 -20.47 24.81
N CYS A 276 0.38 -21.71 24.44
CA CYS A 276 1.20 -22.67 25.19
C CYS A 276 2.62 -22.82 24.60
N SER A 277 2.93 -22.16 23.51
CA SER A 277 4.24 -22.17 22.88
C SER A 277 5.15 -21.06 23.43
N ARG A 278 6.38 -20.98 22.94
CA ARG A 278 7.29 -19.86 23.24
C ARG A 278 6.72 -18.55 22.72
N ILE A 279 6.40 -17.61 23.61
CA ILE A 279 5.84 -16.31 23.29
C ILE A 279 6.96 -15.28 23.22
N LEU A 280 7.09 -14.61 22.08
CA LEU A 280 8.20 -13.69 21.78
C LEU A 280 7.78 -12.22 21.84
N SER A 281 6.51 -11.92 21.57
CA SER A 281 5.99 -10.56 21.62
C SER A 281 4.51 -10.57 22.01
N ILE A 282 4.13 -9.57 22.80
CA ILE A 282 2.75 -9.30 23.18
C ILE A 282 2.49 -7.83 22.92
N ARG A 283 1.36 -7.51 22.29
CA ARG A 283 0.96 -6.12 22.05
C ARG A 283 -0.55 -5.94 22.28
N GLN A 284 -0.93 -4.98 23.11
CA GLN A 284 -2.31 -4.52 23.15
C GLN A 284 -2.53 -3.49 22.06
N LEU A 285 -3.57 -3.67 21.24
CA LEU A 285 -3.95 -2.73 20.20
C LEU A 285 -4.99 -1.73 20.73
N LYS A 286 -5.18 -0.63 20.03
CA LYS A 286 -6.14 0.43 20.36
C LYS A 286 -7.60 -0.05 20.42
N ASP A 287 -7.94 -1.14 19.72
CA ASP A 287 -9.25 -1.78 19.76
C ASP A 287 -9.45 -2.68 20.99
N ASN A 288 -8.52 -2.63 21.93
CA ASN A 288 -8.49 -3.40 23.18
C ASN A 288 -8.31 -4.92 22.99
N ARG A 289 -7.81 -5.37 21.85
CA ARG A 289 -7.40 -6.76 21.62
C ARG A 289 -5.92 -6.94 21.97
N LEU A 290 -5.59 -8.10 22.53
CA LEU A 290 -4.22 -8.51 22.81
C LEU A 290 -3.73 -9.43 21.69
N TRP A 291 -2.69 -9.01 20.99
CA TRP A 291 -2.03 -9.77 19.94
C TRP A 291 -0.78 -10.44 20.49
N ILE A 292 -0.65 -11.74 20.29
CA ILE A 292 0.37 -12.59 20.91
C ILE A 292 1.12 -13.33 19.81
N ALA A 293 2.41 -13.04 19.67
CA ALA A 293 3.30 -13.66 18.68
C ALA A 293 4.06 -14.85 19.28
N SER A 294 4.01 -15.98 18.60
CA SER A 294 4.69 -17.21 19.01
C SER A 294 5.76 -17.66 18.02
N GLU A 295 6.68 -18.49 18.48
CA GLU A 295 7.81 -18.94 17.65
C GLU A 295 7.40 -19.91 16.53
N LEU A 296 6.36 -20.74 16.67
CA LEU A 296 6.01 -21.77 15.68
C LEU A 296 4.52 -21.83 15.32
N ASN A 297 3.69 -21.03 15.96
CA ASN A 297 2.23 -21.12 15.82
C ASN A 297 1.56 -19.82 15.38
N GLY A 298 2.34 -18.89 14.81
CA GLY A 298 1.82 -17.62 14.28
C GLY A 298 1.35 -16.66 15.38
N ILE A 299 0.22 -16.01 15.15
CA ILE A 299 -0.38 -14.99 16.02
C ILE A 299 -1.68 -15.53 16.62
N ALA A 300 -1.85 -15.36 17.94
CA ALA A 300 -3.14 -15.48 18.62
C ALA A 300 -3.67 -14.10 18.99
N ILE A 301 -4.97 -13.88 18.86
CA ILE A 301 -5.64 -12.64 19.16
C ILE A 301 -6.68 -12.90 20.24
N LEU A 302 -6.50 -12.25 21.38
CA LEU A 302 -7.34 -12.36 22.57
C LEU A 302 -8.15 -11.08 22.76
N ASN A 303 -9.47 -11.20 22.95
CA ASN A 303 -10.34 -10.05 23.20
C ASN A 303 -10.43 -9.74 24.71
N LEU A 304 -9.87 -8.59 25.15
CA LEU A 304 -9.85 -8.17 26.54
C LEU A 304 -11.18 -7.61 27.07
N LYS A 305 -12.22 -7.47 26.22
CA LYS A 305 -13.57 -7.06 26.66
C LYS A 305 -14.30 -8.15 27.45
N GLN A 306 -13.86 -9.38 27.32
CA GLN A 306 -14.36 -10.51 28.12
C GLN A 306 -13.65 -10.51 29.47
N SER A 307 -14.36 -10.92 30.54
CA SER A 307 -13.77 -11.01 31.88
C SER A 307 -12.53 -11.89 31.86
N MET A 308 -11.40 -11.37 32.32
CA MET A 308 -10.10 -12.04 32.35
C MET A 308 -10.07 -13.25 33.32
N PHE A 309 -11.06 -13.36 34.15
CA PHE A 309 -11.24 -14.42 35.14
C PHE A 309 -12.18 -15.53 34.65
N LEU A 310 -12.61 -15.48 33.38
CA LEU A 310 -13.30 -16.61 32.75
C LEU A 310 -12.35 -17.81 32.65
N SER A 311 -12.93 -18.99 32.78
CA SER A 311 -12.15 -20.20 32.53
C SER A 311 -11.54 -20.15 31.13
N PRO A 312 -10.32 -20.62 30.87
CA PRO A 312 -9.70 -20.62 29.55
C PRO A 312 -10.59 -21.21 28.45
N GLU A 313 -11.56 -22.04 28.78
CA GLU A 313 -12.51 -22.68 27.86
C GLU A 313 -13.53 -21.69 27.26
N GLU A 314 -13.79 -20.54 27.92
CA GLU A 314 -14.76 -19.53 27.53
C GLU A 314 -14.16 -18.36 26.74
N ILE A 315 -12.82 -18.32 26.57
CA ILE A 315 -12.11 -17.27 25.87
C ILE A 315 -12.24 -17.46 24.36
N SER A 316 -12.71 -16.41 23.66
CA SER A 316 -12.69 -16.36 22.21
C SER A 316 -11.29 -15.99 21.70
N LEU A 317 -10.71 -16.85 20.89
CA LEU A 317 -9.41 -16.68 20.26
C LEU A 317 -9.55 -16.69 18.74
N GLU A 318 -8.91 -15.72 18.10
CA GLU A 318 -8.69 -15.69 16.65
C GLU A 318 -7.22 -16.02 16.37
N TYR A 319 -6.92 -16.59 15.19
CA TYR A 319 -5.56 -16.97 14.81
C TYR A 319 -5.21 -16.48 13.42
N ILE A 320 -3.95 -16.05 13.26
CA ILE A 320 -3.34 -15.82 11.95
C ILE A 320 -2.12 -16.76 11.87
N GLN A 321 -2.21 -17.75 11.00
CA GLN A 321 -1.18 -18.80 10.84
C GLN A 321 -0.43 -18.62 9.52
N GLU A 322 0.68 -19.33 9.37
CA GLU A 322 1.41 -19.43 8.10
C GLU A 322 0.55 -20.08 7.01
N GLY A 323 0.65 -19.57 5.79
CA GLY A 323 -0.04 -20.11 4.64
C GLY A 323 0.33 -19.45 3.33
N ALA A 324 -0.20 -19.97 2.24
CA ALA A 324 0.07 -19.46 0.90
C ALA A 324 -0.92 -18.36 0.43
N ASP A 325 -2.01 -18.17 1.15
CA ASP A 325 -3.05 -17.20 0.79
C ASP A 325 -2.72 -15.78 1.31
N SER A 326 -3.48 -14.80 0.82
CA SER A 326 -3.32 -13.39 1.19
C SER A 326 -3.80 -13.04 2.60
N ARG A 327 -4.25 -14.01 3.39
CA ARG A 327 -4.71 -13.83 4.78
C ARG A 327 -3.78 -14.47 5.78
N SER A 328 -2.78 -15.18 5.31
CA SER A 328 -1.84 -15.96 6.10
C SER A 328 -0.51 -15.24 6.28
N LEU A 329 0.19 -15.54 7.39
CA LEU A 329 1.55 -15.07 7.60
C LEU A 329 2.52 -15.69 6.59
N SER A 330 3.59 -14.96 6.31
CA SER A 330 4.72 -15.45 5.50
C SER A 330 5.52 -16.56 6.18
N ASN A 331 5.49 -16.64 7.52
CA ASN A 331 6.19 -17.62 8.34
C ASN A 331 5.48 -17.78 9.68
N ALA A 332 5.44 -19.03 10.21
CA ALA A 332 4.81 -19.35 11.49
C ALA A 332 5.52 -18.74 12.72
N SER A 333 6.81 -18.38 12.57
CA SER A 333 7.61 -17.82 13.65
C SER A 333 7.50 -16.29 13.66
N ALA A 334 6.50 -15.77 14.37
CA ALA A 334 6.32 -14.32 14.55
C ALA A 334 7.19 -13.82 15.72
N ARG A 335 7.97 -12.74 15.49
CA ARG A 335 8.96 -12.21 16.44
C ARG A 335 8.52 -10.93 17.12
N CYS A 336 7.89 -10.02 16.40
CA CYS A 336 7.47 -8.73 16.91
C CYS A 336 6.17 -8.26 16.27
N ILE A 337 5.39 -7.47 17.02
CA ILE A 337 4.13 -6.86 16.59
C ILE A 337 4.21 -5.37 16.88
N PHE A 338 3.82 -4.55 15.91
CA PHE A 338 3.77 -3.11 16.04
C PHE A 338 2.48 -2.56 15.42
N GLN A 339 1.83 -1.61 16.09
CA GLN A 339 0.71 -0.84 15.55
C GLN A 339 1.19 0.58 15.26
N ASP A 340 1.05 1.04 14.01
CA ASP A 340 1.48 2.38 13.61
C ASP A 340 0.45 3.46 14.02
N SER A 341 0.77 4.72 13.75
CA SER A 341 -0.06 5.87 14.08
C SER A 341 -1.43 5.89 13.37
N PHE A 342 -1.56 5.13 12.26
CA PHE A 342 -2.79 4.96 11.49
C PHE A 342 -3.50 3.62 11.75
N ASP A 343 -3.14 2.96 12.85
CA ASP A 343 -3.72 1.69 13.30
C ASP A 343 -3.43 0.48 12.41
N ASN A 344 -2.50 0.60 11.45
CA ASN A 344 -2.03 -0.56 10.70
C ASN A 344 -1.15 -1.44 11.58
N ILE A 345 -1.16 -2.74 11.31
CA ILE A 345 -0.41 -3.73 12.09
C ILE A 345 0.76 -4.25 11.27
N TRP A 346 1.93 -4.26 11.88
CA TRP A 346 3.19 -4.71 11.32
C TRP A 346 3.71 -5.88 12.14
N ILE A 347 4.00 -7.01 11.48
CA ILE A 347 4.48 -8.23 12.12
C ILE A 347 5.80 -8.61 11.49
N GLY A 348 6.86 -8.61 12.28
CA GLY A 348 8.15 -9.15 11.88
C GLY A 348 8.22 -10.65 12.16
N THR A 349 8.81 -11.40 11.22
CA THR A 349 8.92 -12.86 11.30
C THR A 349 10.37 -13.34 11.19
N TRP A 350 10.60 -14.58 11.57
CA TRP A 350 11.89 -15.24 11.45
C TRP A 350 12.03 -15.87 10.04
N GLY A 351 12.60 -15.13 9.11
CA GLY A 351 12.86 -15.59 7.74
C GLY A 351 11.76 -15.32 6.71
N GLY A 352 10.58 -14.85 7.13
CA GLY A 352 9.48 -14.49 6.23
C GLY A 352 9.35 -12.98 5.97
N GLY A 353 10.27 -12.15 6.50
CA GLY A 353 10.20 -10.69 6.37
C GLY A 353 9.11 -10.07 7.23
N ILE A 354 8.48 -9.04 6.68
CA ILE A 354 7.45 -8.22 7.32
C ILE A 354 6.08 -8.61 6.76
N ASN A 355 5.10 -8.76 7.63
CA ASN A 355 3.69 -8.90 7.28
C ASN A 355 2.95 -7.62 7.68
N PHE A 356 2.32 -6.98 6.72
CA PHE A 356 1.56 -5.74 6.89
C PHE A 356 0.06 -6.03 6.79
N ILE A 357 -0.69 -5.59 7.78
CA ILE A 357 -2.15 -5.67 7.83
C ILE A 357 -2.71 -4.25 7.91
N SER A 358 -3.46 -3.86 6.88
CA SER A 358 -4.12 -2.56 6.83
C SER A 358 -5.20 -2.42 7.91
N SER A 359 -5.29 -1.26 8.54
CA SER A 359 -6.39 -0.90 9.46
C SER A 359 -7.73 -0.76 8.73
N LYS A 360 -7.70 -0.50 7.43
CA LYS A 360 -8.89 -0.39 6.58
C LYS A 360 -9.14 -1.72 5.87
N PRO A 361 -10.40 -2.16 5.78
CA PRO A 361 -10.72 -3.33 4.97
C PRO A 361 -10.35 -3.04 3.50
N PRO A 362 -9.94 -4.07 2.74
CA PRO A 362 -9.66 -3.91 1.33
C PRO A 362 -10.93 -3.46 0.58
N LEU A 363 -10.77 -2.56 -0.39
CA LEU A 363 -11.88 -2.10 -1.23
C LEU A 363 -12.45 -3.23 -2.09
N PHE A 364 -11.57 -4.13 -2.54
CA PHE A 364 -11.88 -5.31 -3.33
C PHE A 364 -11.30 -6.55 -2.65
N THR A 365 -12.07 -7.62 -2.62
CA THR A 365 -11.64 -8.93 -2.12
C THR A 365 -11.70 -9.95 -3.24
N THR A 366 -10.83 -10.97 -3.21
CA THR A 366 -10.76 -11.99 -4.25
C THR A 366 -10.96 -13.38 -3.65
N LEU A 367 -11.94 -14.13 -4.19
CA LEU A 367 -12.02 -15.57 -4.00
C LEU A 367 -11.04 -16.22 -4.99
N SER A 368 -9.86 -16.58 -4.51
CA SER A 368 -8.76 -17.07 -5.33
C SER A 368 -8.64 -18.60 -5.33
N TYR A 369 -7.86 -19.11 -6.28
CA TYR A 369 -7.46 -20.52 -6.33
C TYR A 369 -6.38 -20.81 -5.28
N SER A 370 -6.45 -21.99 -4.67
CA SER A 370 -5.34 -22.54 -3.86
C SER A 370 -4.93 -23.90 -4.38
N PRO A 371 -3.64 -24.18 -4.55
CA PRO A 371 -3.14 -25.50 -4.90
C PRO A 371 -3.24 -26.50 -3.74
N ILE A 372 -3.50 -26.04 -2.51
CA ILE A 372 -3.61 -26.88 -1.33
C ILE A 372 -4.88 -27.71 -1.44
N PRO A 373 -4.81 -29.05 -1.42
CA PRO A 373 -5.98 -29.92 -1.47
C PRO A 373 -6.94 -29.63 -0.32
N ASN A 374 -8.25 -29.65 -0.61
CA ASN A 374 -9.33 -29.47 0.37
C ASN A 374 -9.37 -28.11 1.09
N ASN A 375 -8.70 -27.08 0.59
CA ASN A 375 -8.90 -25.73 1.11
C ASN A 375 -10.33 -25.26 0.79
N GLU A 376 -11.20 -25.23 1.81
CA GLU A 376 -12.60 -24.85 1.68
C GLU A 376 -12.82 -23.34 1.44
N ASN A 377 -11.80 -22.50 1.60
CA ASN A 377 -11.87 -21.07 1.40
C ASN A 377 -11.34 -20.62 0.02
N SER A 378 -11.15 -21.56 -0.91
CA SER A 378 -10.54 -21.28 -2.20
C SER A 378 -11.28 -21.97 -3.36
N LEU A 379 -11.09 -21.42 -4.57
CA LEU A 379 -11.52 -22.07 -5.80
C LEU A 379 -10.64 -23.29 -6.10
N ASN A 380 -11.19 -24.25 -6.83
CA ASN A 380 -10.45 -25.42 -7.32
C ASN A 380 -9.80 -25.17 -8.71
N ASN A 381 -10.03 -24.01 -9.33
CA ASN A 381 -9.43 -23.57 -10.59
C ASN A 381 -9.25 -22.04 -10.57
N LYS A 382 -8.22 -21.53 -11.25
CA LYS A 382 -7.89 -20.09 -11.27
C LYS A 382 -8.91 -19.24 -11.99
N VAL A 383 -9.46 -19.75 -13.11
CA VAL A 383 -10.28 -18.96 -14.03
C VAL A 383 -11.75 -19.11 -13.68
N ALA A 384 -12.39 -18.03 -13.27
CA ALA A 384 -13.83 -17.93 -13.08
C ALA A 384 -14.46 -17.40 -14.39
N SER A 385 -15.26 -18.22 -15.07
CA SER A 385 -15.81 -17.96 -16.39
C SER A 385 -17.31 -17.67 -16.39
N SER A 386 -18.06 -18.05 -15.34
CA SER A 386 -19.46 -17.69 -15.18
C SER A 386 -19.86 -17.57 -13.71
N LEU A 387 -20.83 -16.71 -13.42
CA LEU A 387 -21.30 -16.41 -12.07
C LEU A 387 -22.82 -16.33 -12.02
N CYS A 388 -23.44 -16.99 -11.06
CA CYS A 388 -24.81 -16.70 -10.68
C CYS A 388 -25.03 -16.81 -9.17
N MET A 389 -26.04 -16.09 -8.66
CA MET A 389 -26.42 -16.07 -7.26
C MET A 389 -27.72 -16.85 -7.09
N ASP A 390 -27.83 -17.74 -6.11
CA ASP A 390 -29.09 -18.39 -5.81
C ASP A 390 -29.94 -17.57 -4.80
N ARG A 391 -31.21 -18.01 -4.62
CA ARG A 391 -32.12 -17.31 -3.70
C ARG A 391 -31.69 -17.32 -2.24
N GLN A 392 -30.82 -18.26 -1.85
CA GLN A 392 -30.21 -18.37 -0.52
C GLN A 392 -29.02 -17.42 -0.33
N GLY A 393 -28.57 -16.76 -1.41
CA GLY A 393 -27.40 -15.87 -1.40
C GLY A 393 -26.08 -16.61 -1.60
N ARG A 394 -26.10 -17.89 -2.01
CA ARG A 394 -24.90 -18.63 -2.35
C ARG A 394 -24.44 -18.28 -3.76
N VAL A 395 -23.13 -18.11 -3.92
CA VAL A 395 -22.51 -17.82 -5.21
C VAL A 395 -22.11 -19.12 -5.89
N TRP A 396 -22.64 -19.33 -7.10
CA TRP A 396 -22.31 -20.46 -7.95
C TRP A 396 -21.31 -19.97 -9.01
N ILE A 397 -20.12 -20.54 -8.99
CA ILE A 397 -18.98 -20.11 -9.80
C ILE A 397 -18.63 -21.21 -10.78
N GLY A 398 -18.91 -20.97 -12.05
CA GLY A 398 -18.43 -21.82 -13.14
C GLY A 398 -16.97 -21.46 -13.46
N THR A 399 -16.14 -22.47 -13.64
CA THR A 399 -14.71 -22.30 -13.89
C THR A 399 -14.28 -22.92 -15.21
N ASP A 400 -13.14 -22.49 -15.72
CA ASP A 400 -12.56 -22.99 -16.97
C ASP A 400 -11.71 -24.24 -16.69
N GLY A 401 -12.37 -25.39 -16.49
CA GLY A 401 -11.76 -26.70 -16.28
C GLY A 401 -11.94 -27.28 -14.86
N GLY A 402 -12.45 -26.52 -13.88
CA GLY A 402 -12.70 -27.00 -12.51
C GLY A 402 -14.14 -27.37 -12.21
N GLY A 403 -15.07 -27.23 -13.16
CA GLY A 403 -16.51 -27.42 -12.98
C GLY A 403 -17.16 -26.24 -12.24
N ILE A 404 -18.12 -26.53 -11.37
CA ILE A 404 -18.91 -25.53 -10.63
C ILE A 404 -18.53 -25.57 -9.15
N ASN A 405 -18.14 -24.44 -8.59
CA ASN A 405 -17.88 -24.24 -7.15
C ASN A 405 -19.05 -23.48 -6.54
N VAL A 406 -19.51 -23.86 -5.35
CA VAL A 406 -20.59 -23.18 -4.62
C VAL A 406 -20.04 -22.61 -3.32
N PHE A 407 -20.19 -21.31 -3.13
CA PHE A 407 -19.75 -20.60 -1.94
C PHE A 407 -20.94 -20.06 -1.13
N GLU A 408 -20.84 -20.19 0.19
CA GLU A 408 -21.68 -19.48 1.16
C GLU A 408 -20.78 -18.56 1.97
N GLY A 409 -20.90 -17.23 1.72
CA GLY A 409 -19.89 -16.28 2.16
C GLY A 409 -18.53 -16.59 1.52
N GLU A 410 -17.51 -16.79 2.34
CA GLU A 410 -16.15 -17.11 1.88
C GLU A 410 -15.85 -18.62 1.86
N LYS A 411 -16.77 -19.45 2.34
CA LYS A 411 -16.58 -20.90 2.46
C LYS A 411 -17.19 -21.62 1.24
N ARG A 412 -16.38 -22.46 0.60
CA ARG A 412 -16.85 -23.37 -0.45
C ARG A 412 -17.57 -24.56 0.17
N ILE A 413 -18.86 -24.70 -0.11
CA ILE A 413 -19.72 -25.75 0.43
C ILE A 413 -19.90 -26.94 -0.51
N ALA A 414 -19.67 -26.78 -1.82
CA ALA A 414 -19.79 -27.86 -2.81
C ALA A 414 -18.91 -27.63 -4.04
N ILE A 415 -18.55 -28.72 -4.70
CA ILE A 415 -17.95 -28.75 -6.05
C ILE A 415 -18.71 -29.79 -6.88
N TYR A 416 -19.08 -29.40 -8.12
CA TYR A 416 -19.68 -30.29 -9.10
C TYR A 416 -18.78 -30.42 -10.32
N LYS A 417 -18.43 -31.67 -10.68
CA LYS A 417 -17.51 -31.98 -11.78
C LYS A 417 -18.06 -33.03 -12.69
N LYS A 418 -17.50 -33.14 -13.90
CA LYS A 418 -17.80 -34.17 -14.89
C LYS A 418 -17.49 -35.56 -14.34
N GLU A 419 -16.36 -35.71 -13.66
CA GLU A 419 -15.89 -36.98 -13.08
C GLU A 419 -16.85 -37.52 -11.99
N SER A 420 -17.58 -36.63 -11.33
CA SER A 420 -18.63 -37.01 -10.34
C SER A 420 -19.98 -37.33 -10.96
N GLY A 421 -20.08 -37.28 -12.30
CA GLY A 421 -21.35 -37.56 -13.04
C GLY A 421 -22.44 -36.51 -12.90
N ASN A 422 -22.08 -35.32 -12.33
CA ASN A 422 -23.07 -34.26 -12.08
C ASN A 422 -23.31 -33.38 -13.31
N ILE A 423 -22.26 -33.05 -14.06
CA ILE A 423 -22.27 -32.14 -15.22
C ILE A 423 -21.48 -32.77 -16.39
N PRO A 424 -21.83 -32.42 -17.65
CA PRO A 424 -21.19 -33.02 -18.83
C PRO A 424 -19.81 -32.48 -19.16
N SER A 425 -19.46 -31.27 -18.68
CA SER A 425 -18.19 -30.63 -18.92
C SER A 425 -17.71 -29.85 -17.69
N ASN A 426 -16.37 -29.76 -17.47
CA ASN A 426 -15.77 -28.94 -16.42
C ASN A 426 -15.56 -27.48 -16.86
N PHE A 427 -15.79 -27.15 -18.12
CA PHE A 427 -15.62 -25.82 -18.69
C PHE A 427 -16.97 -25.12 -18.76
N ILE A 428 -17.29 -24.28 -17.79
CA ILE A 428 -18.59 -23.65 -17.62
C ILE A 428 -18.54 -22.20 -18.09
N LEU A 429 -19.19 -21.86 -19.20
CA LEU A 429 -19.05 -20.55 -19.85
C LEU A 429 -20.21 -19.58 -19.56
N ALA A 430 -21.37 -20.09 -19.22
CA ALA A 430 -22.57 -19.29 -18.94
C ALA A 430 -23.34 -19.84 -17.74
N SER A 431 -24.03 -18.97 -17.00
CA SER A 431 -24.92 -19.36 -15.90
C SER A 431 -26.06 -18.39 -15.74
N LEU A 432 -27.23 -18.92 -15.33
CA LEU A 432 -28.47 -18.17 -15.08
C LEU A 432 -29.23 -18.78 -13.91
N GLN A 433 -29.82 -17.95 -13.05
CA GLN A 433 -30.90 -18.35 -12.16
C GLN A 433 -32.24 -17.95 -12.81
N ASP A 434 -33.13 -18.91 -13.01
CA ASP A 434 -34.46 -18.63 -13.56
C ASP A 434 -35.42 -18.03 -12.51
N SER A 435 -36.51 -17.45 -12.94
CA SER A 435 -37.54 -16.84 -12.09
C SER A 435 -38.16 -17.82 -11.07
N LYS A 436 -38.02 -19.13 -11.27
CA LYS A 436 -38.45 -20.18 -10.33
C LYS A 436 -37.38 -20.54 -9.31
N GLY A 437 -36.13 -20.05 -9.50
CA GLY A 437 -34.99 -20.28 -8.62
C GLY A 437 -34.15 -21.51 -8.96
N ASN A 438 -34.37 -22.12 -10.12
CA ASN A 438 -33.47 -23.15 -10.64
C ASN A 438 -32.28 -22.54 -11.35
N LEU A 439 -31.21 -23.32 -11.52
CA LEU A 439 -29.96 -22.82 -12.09
C LEU A 439 -29.66 -23.51 -13.41
N TRP A 440 -29.22 -22.72 -14.37
CA TRP A 440 -28.86 -23.17 -15.71
C TRP A 440 -27.38 -22.89 -15.96
N PHE A 441 -26.66 -23.85 -16.51
CA PHE A 441 -25.24 -23.72 -16.81
C PHE A 441 -24.97 -24.16 -18.25
N GLY A 442 -24.35 -23.25 -18.98
CA GLY A 442 -23.85 -23.50 -20.34
C GLY A 442 -22.37 -23.86 -20.30
N SER A 443 -21.98 -24.87 -21.06
CA SER A 443 -20.61 -25.37 -21.06
C SER A 443 -19.96 -25.37 -22.44
N TYR A 444 -18.65 -25.38 -22.47
CA TYR A 444 -17.85 -25.66 -23.64
C TYR A 444 -17.89 -27.16 -23.93
N GLN A 445 -18.33 -27.53 -25.11
CA GLN A 445 -18.48 -28.93 -25.58
C GLN A 445 -19.26 -29.85 -24.63
N GLY A 446 -20.24 -29.32 -23.93
CA GLY A 446 -21.09 -30.15 -23.02
C GLY A 446 -22.57 -29.76 -23.01
N GLY A 447 -22.97 -28.77 -23.84
CA GLY A 447 -24.35 -28.30 -23.87
C GLY A 447 -24.80 -27.61 -22.59
N ILE A 448 -26.01 -27.92 -22.10
CA ILE A 448 -26.62 -27.26 -20.93
C ILE A 448 -26.79 -28.25 -19.79
N SER A 449 -26.54 -27.78 -18.59
CA SER A 449 -26.89 -28.43 -17.32
C SER A 449 -27.94 -27.61 -16.59
N TYR A 450 -28.99 -28.29 -16.17
CA TYR A 450 -30.07 -27.72 -15.35
C TYR A 450 -30.00 -28.28 -13.94
N TYR A 451 -29.92 -27.39 -12.94
CA TYR A 451 -29.99 -27.78 -11.53
C TYR A 451 -31.37 -27.46 -10.97
N ASP A 452 -32.09 -28.51 -10.63
CA ASP A 452 -33.36 -28.45 -9.95
C ASP A 452 -33.15 -28.16 -8.47
N ASN A 453 -33.42 -26.93 -8.04
CA ASN A 453 -33.19 -26.49 -6.67
C ASN A 453 -34.11 -27.16 -5.64
N ARG A 454 -35.27 -27.71 -6.05
CA ARG A 454 -36.16 -28.46 -5.16
C ARG A 454 -35.59 -29.85 -4.85
N ASN A 455 -35.18 -30.55 -5.92
CA ASN A 455 -34.70 -31.93 -5.86
C ASN A 455 -33.17 -32.01 -5.62
N LYS A 456 -32.47 -30.89 -5.70
CA LYS A 456 -31.02 -30.76 -5.57
C LYS A 456 -30.23 -31.67 -6.53
N LYS A 457 -30.72 -31.81 -7.77
CA LYS A 457 -30.16 -32.70 -8.79
C LYS A 457 -29.91 -31.98 -10.10
N PHE A 458 -28.79 -32.35 -10.73
CA PHE A 458 -28.45 -31.91 -12.08
C PHE A 458 -29.15 -32.81 -13.11
N ARG A 459 -29.53 -32.20 -14.22
CA ARG A 459 -29.97 -32.87 -15.47
C ARG A 459 -29.25 -32.23 -16.66
N SER A 460 -28.70 -33.03 -17.54
CA SER A 460 -28.10 -32.55 -18.79
C SER A 460 -29.16 -32.50 -19.89
N ILE A 461 -29.14 -31.41 -20.65
CA ILE A 461 -30.05 -31.19 -21.76
C ILE A 461 -29.23 -31.19 -23.06
N SER A 462 -29.50 -32.14 -23.97
CA SER A 462 -28.88 -32.17 -25.28
C SER A 462 -29.57 -31.17 -26.21
N LEU A 463 -28.80 -30.29 -26.81
CA LEU A 463 -29.28 -29.36 -27.83
C LEU A 463 -29.12 -30.01 -29.21
N MET A 464 -30.23 -30.17 -29.94
CA MET A 464 -30.26 -30.68 -31.31
C MET A 464 -29.59 -32.06 -31.54
N GLY A 465 -29.56 -32.91 -30.51
CA GLY A 465 -28.86 -34.22 -30.59
C GLY A 465 -27.33 -34.14 -30.60
N GLN A 466 -26.73 -32.96 -30.49
CA GLN A 466 -25.31 -32.71 -30.45
C GLN A 466 -24.85 -32.40 -29.02
N SER A 467 -23.81 -33.07 -28.59
CA SER A 467 -23.16 -32.82 -27.27
C SER A 467 -22.01 -31.83 -27.31
N ASN A 468 -21.53 -31.41 -28.50
CA ASN A 468 -20.30 -30.65 -28.68
C ASN A 468 -20.56 -29.17 -28.98
N LEU A 469 -21.54 -28.54 -28.30
CA LEU A 469 -21.92 -27.15 -28.53
C LEU A 469 -21.33 -26.22 -27.44
N ASP A 470 -20.84 -25.08 -27.87
CA ASP A 470 -20.29 -24.01 -26.99
C ASP A 470 -21.40 -23.06 -26.58
N VAL A 471 -22.00 -23.27 -25.42
CA VAL A 471 -23.07 -22.41 -24.88
C VAL A 471 -22.42 -21.20 -24.17
N ARG A 472 -22.64 -20.00 -24.73
CA ARG A 472 -21.98 -18.75 -24.29
C ARG A 472 -22.89 -17.79 -23.53
N THR A 473 -24.20 -17.86 -23.71
CA THR A 473 -25.17 -17.05 -23.00
C THR A 473 -26.49 -17.80 -22.78
N ILE A 474 -27.12 -17.55 -21.64
CA ILE A 474 -28.42 -18.07 -21.28
C ILE A 474 -29.23 -16.90 -20.74
N TYR A 475 -30.47 -16.73 -21.25
CA TYR A 475 -31.35 -15.63 -20.88
C TYR A 475 -32.79 -16.14 -20.69
N GLU A 476 -33.53 -15.65 -19.69
CA GLU A 476 -34.96 -15.90 -19.50
C GLU A 476 -35.76 -14.72 -20.03
N ASP A 477 -36.66 -14.94 -20.96
CA ASP A 477 -37.53 -13.90 -21.52
C ASP A 477 -38.72 -13.57 -20.59
N THR A 478 -39.48 -12.53 -20.93
CA THR A 478 -40.65 -12.10 -20.15
C THR A 478 -41.80 -13.15 -20.18
N GLN A 479 -41.78 -14.15 -21.07
CA GLN A 479 -42.70 -15.29 -21.14
C GLN A 479 -42.16 -16.50 -20.36
N HIS A 480 -40.99 -16.37 -19.68
CA HIS A 480 -40.30 -17.43 -18.97
C HIS A 480 -39.72 -18.54 -19.85
N ASN A 481 -39.51 -18.31 -21.14
CA ASN A 481 -38.74 -19.22 -21.97
C ASN A 481 -37.24 -18.98 -21.79
N ILE A 482 -36.47 -20.03 -21.93
CA ILE A 482 -34.99 -19.97 -21.79
C ILE A 482 -34.38 -19.87 -23.19
N TRP A 483 -33.72 -18.74 -23.43
CA TRP A 483 -32.99 -18.47 -24.65
C TRP A 483 -31.53 -18.87 -24.44
N VAL A 484 -30.98 -19.65 -25.33
CA VAL A 484 -29.62 -20.20 -25.26
C VAL A 484 -28.89 -19.81 -26.51
N GLY A 485 -27.92 -18.92 -26.35
CA GLY A 485 -27.00 -18.53 -27.43
C GLY A 485 -25.73 -19.38 -27.41
N TYR A 486 -25.40 -19.95 -28.56
CA TYR A 486 -24.25 -20.83 -28.77
C TYR A 486 -23.56 -20.59 -30.12
N SER A 487 -22.56 -21.37 -30.46
CA SER A 487 -21.80 -21.24 -31.71
C SER A 487 -22.53 -21.66 -32.99
N GLY A 488 -23.81 -22.04 -32.90
CA GLY A 488 -24.69 -22.42 -34.01
C GLY A 488 -26.01 -21.66 -34.01
N GLY A 489 -26.08 -20.47 -33.34
CA GLY A 489 -27.27 -19.62 -33.30
C GLY A 489 -27.96 -19.58 -31.95
N ILE A 490 -29.26 -19.60 -31.91
CA ILE A 490 -30.11 -19.47 -30.72
C ILE A 490 -31.11 -20.62 -30.67
N VAL A 491 -31.21 -21.27 -29.50
CA VAL A 491 -32.26 -22.23 -29.17
C VAL A 491 -33.14 -21.65 -28.07
N ILE A 492 -34.47 -21.79 -28.24
CA ILE A 492 -35.46 -21.39 -27.23
C ILE A 492 -36.04 -22.66 -26.61
N LEU A 493 -35.98 -22.77 -25.30
CA LEU A 493 -36.42 -23.91 -24.51
C LEU A 493 -37.62 -23.54 -23.64
N ASN A 494 -38.58 -24.46 -23.53
CA ASN A 494 -39.60 -24.41 -22.49
C ASN A 494 -39.02 -25.00 -21.19
N PRO A 495 -38.87 -24.22 -20.09
CA PRO A 495 -38.24 -24.69 -18.85
C PRO A 495 -39.11 -25.70 -18.08
N LEU A 496 -40.39 -25.94 -18.46
CA LEU A 496 -41.25 -26.92 -17.81
C LEU A 496 -41.16 -28.29 -18.48
N THR A 497 -41.25 -28.32 -19.85
CA THR A 497 -41.16 -29.55 -20.62
C THR A 497 -39.73 -29.93 -20.99
N MET A 498 -38.81 -29.01 -20.92
CA MET A 498 -37.39 -29.12 -21.38
C MET A 498 -37.28 -29.35 -22.90
N GLU A 499 -38.37 -29.05 -23.64
CA GLU A 499 -38.40 -29.19 -25.07
C GLU A 499 -37.95 -27.94 -25.79
N ILE A 500 -37.30 -28.10 -26.95
CA ILE A 500 -36.94 -27.02 -27.85
C ILE A 500 -38.20 -26.49 -28.52
N ILE A 501 -38.52 -25.21 -28.29
CA ILE A 501 -39.66 -24.54 -28.94
C ILE A 501 -39.25 -24.13 -30.36
N ARG A 502 -38.06 -23.53 -30.51
CA ARG A 502 -37.51 -22.98 -31.75
C ARG A 502 -36.01 -23.03 -31.80
N HIS A 503 -35.47 -23.11 -33.02
CA HIS A 503 -34.06 -22.96 -33.33
C HIS A 503 -33.88 -21.94 -34.45
N TYR A 504 -33.05 -20.93 -34.22
CA TYR A 504 -32.73 -19.87 -35.15
C TYR A 504 -31.21 -19.81 -35.41
N ASN A 505 -30.86 -19.70 -36.69
CA ASN A 505 -29.51 -19.48 -37.18
C ASN A 505 -29.54 -18.54 -38.42
N THR A 506 -28.37 -18.22 -38.97
CA THR A 506 -28.23 -17.37 -40.16
C THR A 506 -28.89 -17.95 -41.42
N GLU A 507 -29.14 -19.28 -41.50
CA GLU A 507 -29.77 -19.94 -42.63
C GLU A 507 -31.30 -19.87 -42.59
N ASN A 508 -31.89 -19.82 -41.38
CA ASN A 508 -33.36 -19.92 -41.21
C ASN A 508 -34.00 -18.68 -40.57
N SER A 509 -33.20 -17.62 -40.30
CA SER A 509 -33.67 -16.37 -39.68
C SER A 509 -32.88 -15.16 -40.21
N GLU A 510 -33.23 -13.95 -39.76
CA GLU A 510 -32.50 -12.73 -40.10
C GLU A 510 -31.36 -12.42 -39.13
N LEU A 511 -30.89 -13.42 -38.37
CA LEU A 511 -29.73 -13.27 -37.51
C LEU A 511 -28.48 -12.90 -38.33
N GLN A 512 -27.66 -11.96 -37.82
CA GLN A 512 -26.42 -11.56 -38.46
C GLN A 512 -25.31 -12.60 -38.35
N SER A 513 -25.30 -13.34 -37.24
CA SER A 513 -24.26 -14.29 -36.91
C SER A 513 -24.79 -15.43 -36.07
N ASP A 514 -24.17 -16.57 -36.19
CA ASP A 514 -24.42 -17.73 -35.34
C ASP A 514 -23.57 -17.70 -34.04
N PHE A 515 -22.59 -16.84 -33.96
CA PHE A 515 -21.72 -16.70 -32.78
C PHE A 515 -22.31 -15.73 -31.76
N ILE A 516 -23.27 -16.18 -30.96
CA ILE A 516 -24.06 -15.38 -30.01
C ILE A 516 -23.30 -15.28 -28.68
N ARG A 517 -23.12 -14.04 -28.19
CA ARG A 517 -22.44 -13.77 -26.91
C ARG A 517 -23.34 -13.19 -25.83
N SER A 518 -24.32 -12.40 -26.18
CA SER A 518 -25.22 -11.78 -25.21
C SER A 518 -26.63 -11.64 -25.79
N ILE A 519 -27.63 -11.89 -24.97
CA ILE A 519 -29.07 -11.75 -25.31
C ILE A 519 -29.71 -10.97 -24.17
N THR A 520 -30.50 -9.93 -24.51
CA THR A 520 -31.25 -9.14 -23.52
C THR A 520 -32.56 -8.68 -24.19
N GLN A 521 -33.69 -8.76 -23.48
CA GLN A 521 -34.97 -8.24 -23.93
C GLN A 521 -35.20 -6.85 -23.29
N ASP A 522 -35.63 -5.87 -24.11
CA ASP A 522 -36.00 -4.55 -23.60
C ASP A 522 -37.49 -4.53 -23.15
N GLU A 523 -37.90 -3.38 -22.55
CA GLU A 523 -39.26 -3.19 -22.04
C GLU A 523 -40.36 -3.27 -23.14
N LYS A 524 -40.00 -3.17 -24.43
CA LYS A 524 -40.88 -3.31 -25.56
C LYS A 524 -40.96 -4.73 -26.11
N GLY A 525 -40.25 -5.64 -25.47
CA GLY A 525 -40.18 -7.04 -25.86
C GLY A 525 -39.25 -7.32 -27.03
N ARG A 526 -38.46 -6.34 -27.51
CA ARG A 526 -37.45 -6.53 -28.56
C ARG A 526 -36.21 -7.19 -27.99
N PHE A 527 -35.55 -8.02 -28.77
CA PHE A 527 -34.34 -8.70 -28.39
C PHE A 527 -33.09 -7.94 -28.91
N TRP A 528 -32.21 -7.64 -28.02
CA TRP A 528 -30.91 -7.08 -28.32
C TRP A 528 -29.88 -8.22 -28.24
N ILE A 529 -29.26 -8.53 -29.38
CA ILE A 529 -28.38 -9.69 -29.54
C ILE A 529 -27.00 -9.21 -29.91
N GLY A 530 -26.03 -9.52 -29.05
CA GLY A 530 -24.60 -9.23 -29.24
C GLY A 530 -23.87 -10.45 -29.79
N THR A 531 -23.03 -10.24 -30.78
CA THR A 531 -22.29 -11.30 -31.49
C THR A 531 -20.75 -11.14 -31.32
N PHE A 532 -20.04 -12.18 -31.69
CA PHE A 532 -18.58 -12.14 -31.84
C PHE A 532 -18.23 -11.94 -33.31
N GLY A 533 -17.90 -10.72 -33.69
CA GLY A 533 -17.41 -10.35 -35.00
C GLY A 533 -18.42 -9.64 -35.92
N ASP A 534 -19.74 -9.71 -35.64
CA ASP A 534 -20.78 -9.14 -36.48
C ASP A 534 -21.62 -8.04 -35.81
N GLY A 535 -21.20 -7.55 -34.62
CA GLY A 535 -21.78 -6.39 -33.96
C GLY A 535 -23.02 -6.68 -33.15
N LEU A 536 -23.92 -5.67 -33.09
CA LEU A 536 -25.16 -5.67 -32.34
C LEU A 536 -26.35 -5.69 -33.26
N GLY A 537 -27.30 -6.58 -33.00
CA GLY A 537 -28.59 -6.64 -33.72
C GLY A 537 -29.77 -6.42 -32.77
N ILE A 538 -30.81 -5.72 -33.25
CA ILE A 538 -32.11 -5.56 -32.58
C ILE A 538 -33.17 -6.26 -33.41
N TYR A 539 -33.97 -7.12 -32.75
CA TYR A 539 -34.89 -8.01 -33.39
C TYR A 539 -36.26 -8.00 -32.70
N THR A 540 -37.32 -8.36 -33.45
CA THR A 540 -38.62 -8.69 -32.89
C THR A 540 -38.57 -10.02 -32.10
N PRO A 541 -39.61 -10.40 -31.36
CA PRO A 541 -39.67 -11.70 -30.69
C PRO A 541 -39.55 -12.91 -31.64
N ASP A 542 -39.92 -12.76 -32.89
CA ASP A 542 -39.77 -13.79 -33.94
C ASP A 542 -38.48 -13.66 -34.76
N LEU A 543 -37.53 -12.92 -34.22
CA LEU A 543 -36.19 -12.62 -34.75
C LEU A 543 -36.19 -12.02 -36.18
N GLN A 544 -37.22 -11.23 -36.52
CA GLN A 544 -37.15 -10.33 -37.67
C GLN A 544 -36.30 -9.12 -37.32
N LYS A 545 -35.39 -8.77 -38.21
CA LYS A 545 -34.40 -7.72 -37.98
C LYS A 545 -35.06 -6.33 -37.99
N ILE A 546 -34.83 -5.57 -36.90
CA ILE A 546 -35.24 -4.16 -36.80
C ILE A 546 -34.09 -3.28 -37.22
N LYS A 547 -32.91 -3.48 -36.62
CA LYS A 547 -31.69 -2.70 -36.92
C LYS A 547 -30.44 -3.44 -36.50
N THR A 548 -29.34 -3.13 -37.17
CA THR A 548 -28.01 -3.65 -36.84
C THR A 548 -27.00 -2.53 -36.73
N PHE A 549 -25.96 -2.75 -35.93
CA PHE A 549 -24.87 -1.81 -35.68
C PHE A 549 -23.56 -2.55 -35.81
N THR A 550 -22.75 -2.14 -36.79
CA THR A 550 -21.43 -2.71 -37.06
C THR A 550 -20.37 -1.60 -37.16
N GLN A 551 -19.11 -1.96 -37.17
CA GLN A 551 -18.02 -0.96 -37.40
C GLN A 551 -18.16 -0.28 -38.76
N ARG A 552 -18.76 -0.90 -39.76
CA ARG A 552 -19.05 -0.30 -41.05
C ARG A 552 -20.05 0.85 -40.94
N ASP A 553 -20.96 0.76 -39.97
CA ASP A 553 -22.01 1.75 -39.69
C ASP A 553 -21.54 2.79 -38.67
N GLY A 554 -20.25 2.76 -38.27
CA GLY A 554 -19.68 3.67 -37.28
C GLY A 554 -19.85 3.22 -35.81
N PHE A 555 -20.29 1.98 -35.58
CA PHE A 555 -20.27 1.40 -34.25
C PHE A 555 -18.85 1.10 -33.79
N CYS A 556 -18.52 1.22 -32.50
CA CYS A 556 -17.17 1.17 -32.03
C CYS A 556 -16.47 -0.20 -32.18
N SER A 557 -17.24 -1.31 -32.16
CA SER A 557 -16.68 -2.67 -32.25
C SER A 557 -17.70 -3.66 -32.78
N ASN A 558 -17.23 -4.63 -33.55
CA ASN A 558 -18.04 -5.78 -33.98
C ASN A 558 -18.13 -6.90 -32.95
N THR A 559 -17.36 -6.80 -31.84
CA THR A 559 -17.45 -7.75 -30.74
C THR A 559 -18.26 -7.14 -29.62
N VAL A 560 -19.40 -7.75 -29.28
CA VAL A 560 -20.25 -7.35 -28.16
C VAL A 560 -20.15 -8.42 -27.07
N ASN A 561 -19.61 -8.03 -25.90
CA ASN A 561 -19.38 -8.95 -24.79
C ASN A 561 -20.62 -9.13 -23.91
N GLN A 562 -21.28 -8.02 -23.51
CA GLN A 562 -22.48 -8.06 -22.68
C GLN A 562 -23.42 -6.88 -22.98
N ILE A 563 -24.70 -7.11 -22.79
CA ILE A 563 -25.77 -6.12 -22.92
C ILE A 563 -26.60 -6.16 -21.64
N ILE A 564 -26.88 -5.01 -21.04
CA ILE A 564 -27.80 -4.86 -19.91
C ILE A 564 -28.74 -3.68 -20.14
N GLN A 565 -29.95 -3.74 -19.59
CA GLN A 565 -30.84 -2.60 -19.42
C GLN A 565 -30.76 -2.10 -17.98
N ASP A 566 -30.48 -0.80 -17.75
CA ASP A 566 -30.46 -0.19 -16.43
C ASP A 566 -31.87 0.18 -15.94
N LYS A 567 -32.02 0.58 -14.67
CA LYS A 567 -33.30 1.01 -14.08
C LYS A 567 -33.90 2.26 -14.73
N GLN A 568 -33.09 3.05 -15.44
CA GLN A 568 -33.51 4.22 -16.22
C GLN A 568 -33.93 3.86 -17.65
N LYS A 569 -33.98 2.55 -17.98
CA LYS A 569 -34.33 2.01 -19.32
C LYS A 569 -33.30 2.30 -20.42
N ARG A 570 -32.08 2.74 -20.06
CA ARG A 570 -30.97 2.85 -21.00
C ARG A 570 -30.36 1.47 -21.26
N MET A 571 -29.88 1.27 -22.50
CA MET A 571 -29.18 0.04 -22.84
C MET A 571 -27.67 0.27 -22.80
N TRP A 572 -26.97 -0.50 -22.00
CA TRP A 572 -25.52 -0.47 -21.87
C TRP A 572 -24.91 -1.68 -22.54
N ILE A 573 -23.94 -1.44 -23.42
CA ILE A 573 -23.32 -2.47 -24.24
C ILE A 573 -21.80 -2.43 -23.99
N GLY A 574 -21.26 -3.51 -23.45
CA GLY A 574 -19.82 -3.76 -23.33
C GLY A 574 -19.28 -4.35 -24.61
N THR A 575 -18.32 -3.66 -25.21
CA THR A 575 -17.71 -4.08 -26.48
C THR A 575 -16.20 -4.29 -26.33
N GLY A 576 -15.57 -4.85 -27.37
CA GLY A 576 -14.13 -5.00 -27.45
C GLY A 576 -13.35 -3.66 -27.49
N GLU A 577 -14.02 -2.54 -27.90
CA GLU A 577 -13.33 -1.25 -28.14
C GLU A 577 -14.04 -0.04 -27.51
N GLY A 578 -14.90 -0.24 -26.53
CA GLY A 578 -15.59 0.82 -25.79
C GLY A 578 -16.82 0.36 -25.05
N LEU A 579 -17.34 1.27 -24.21
CA LEU A 579 -18.64 1.16 -23.56
C LEU A 579 -19.63 2.00 -24.35
N VAL A 580 -20.76 1.41 -24.74
CA VAL A 580 -21.83 2.10 -25.49
C VAL A 580 -23.06 2.22 -24.63
N CYS A 581 -23.69 3.39 -24.61
CA CYS A 581 -24.94 3.68 -23.94
C CYS A 581 -25.98 4.20 -24.94
N PHE A 582 -27.08 3.46 -25.14
CA PHE A 582 -28.27 3.98 -25.78
C PHE A 582 -29.13 4.69 -24.74
N LEU A 583 -29.30 5.98 -24.89
CA LEU A 583 -30.04 6.84 -23.95
C LEU A 583 -31.52 6.58 -23.97
N SER A 584 -32.05 6.13 -25.12
CA SER A 584 -33.43 5.78 -25.35
C SER A 584 -33.50 4.56 -26.27
N THR A 585 -34.39 3.60 -25.94
CA THR A 585 -34.68 2.46 -26.78
C THR A 585 -35.58 2.85 -28.00
N ASP A 586 -36.18 4.06 -28.01
CA ASP A 586 -36.99 4.58 -29.07
C ASP A 586 -36.18 5.17 -30.22
N GLU A 587 -35.31 6.08 -29.93
CA GLU A 587 -34.55 6.83 -30.92
C GLU A 587 -33.35 6.06 -31.44
N LEU A 588 -32.91 5.04 -30.73
CA LEU A 588 -31.69 4.24 -31.00
C LEU A 588 -30.43 5.09 -31.18
N ASN A 589 -30.40 6.31 -30.55
CA ASN A 589 -29.22 7.13 -30.48
C ASN A 589 -28.32 6.68 -29.33
N TYR A 590 -27.02 6.59 -29.61
CA TYR A 590 -26.07 6.10 -28.62
C TYR A 590 -24.86 7.01 -28.45
N LYS A 591 -24.27 6.97 -27.25
CA LYS A 591 -22.99 7.58 -26.92
C LYS A 591 -21.96 6.46 -26.70
N THR A 592 -20.77 6.64 -27.27
CA THR A 592 -19.64 5.71 -27.08
C THR A 592 -18.61 6.36 -26.17
N TYR A 593 -18.15 5.59 -25.20
CA TYR A 593 -17.10 6.01 -24.26
C TYR A 593 -15.83 5.21 -24.54
N GLN A 594 -14.69 5.89 -24.65
CA GLN A 594 -13.38 5.35 -24.96
C GLN A 594 -12.31 5.94 -24.02
N ARG A 595 -11.02 5.67 -24.27
CA ARG A 595 -9.92 6.19 -23.43
C ARG A 595 -9.92 7.72 -23.30
N LYS A 596 -10.25 8.44 -24.37
CA LYS A 596 -10.37 9.90 -24.37
C LYS A 596 -11.41 10.45 -23.41
N ASP A 597 -12.39 9.61 -23.05
CA ASP A 597 -13.49 9.95 -22.15
C ASP A 597 -13.18 9.52 -20.69
N GLY A 598 -12.00 8.95 -20.41
CA GLY A 598 -11.56 8.57 -19.07
C GLY A 598 -11.54 7.07 -18.78
N LEU A 599 -11.77 6.19 -19.78
CA LEU A 599 -11.63 4.74 -19.58
C LEU A 599 -10.16 4.32 -19.49
N ILE A 600 -9.81 3.50 -18.49
CA ILE A 600 -8.47 2.93 -18.35
C ILE A 600 -8.20 1.86 -19.43
N ASN A 601 -9.23 1.15 -19.88
CA ASN A 601 -9.16 0.14 -20.92
C ASN A 601 -10.49 0.08 -21.68
N THR A 602 -10.45 -0.19 -22.99
CA THR A 602 -11.61 -0.18 -23.89
C THR A 602 -12.29 -1.54 -24.07
N ASN A 603 -11.64 -2.66 -23.72
CA ASN A 603 -12.28 -3.96 -23.78
C ASN A 603 -13.16 -4.18 -22.54
N ILE A 604 -14.46 -3.92 -22.67
CA ILE A 604 -15.43 -4.05 -21.58
C ILE A 604 -15.94 -5.49 -21.55
N CYS A 605 -15.66 -6.20 -20.44
CA CYS A 605 -15.94 -7.63 -20.32
C CYS A 605 -17.32 -7.93 -19.73
N ALA A 606 -17.66 -7.31 -18.59
CA ALA A 606 -18.92 -7.52 -17.89
C ALA A 606 -19.41 -6.23 -17.25
N ILE A 607 -20.74 -6.06 -17.14
CA ILE A 607 -21.40 -4.82 -16.68
C ILE A 607 -22.41 -5.14 -15.60
N ALA A 608 -22.51 -4.30 -14.56
CA ALA A 608 -23.52 -4.34 -13.51
C ALA A 608 -23.95 -2.93 -13.10
N GLU A 609 -25.22 -2.75 -12.72
CA GLU A 609 -25.74 -1.51 -12.15
C GLU A 609 -25.79 -1.62 -10.62
N ASP A 610 -25.32 -0.61 -9.90
CA ASP A 610 -25.43 -0.57 -8.44
C ASP A 610 -26.81 -0.03 -7.96
N LYS A 611 -26.98 0.04 -6.63
CA LYS A 611 -28.23 0.55 -6.05
C LYS A 611 -28.47 2.04 -6.32
N LYS A 612 -27.41 2.81 -6.55
CA LYS A 612 -27.44 4.26 -6.83
C LYS A 612 -27.58 4.59 -8.31
N GLY A 613 -27.58 3.57 -9.18
CA GLY A 613 -27.69 3.74 -10.64
C GLY A 613 -26.36 4.05 -11.32
N ASN A 614 -25.20 3.82 -10.64
CA ASN A 614 -23.91 3.86 -11.30
C ASN A 614 -23.65 2.55 -12.03
N ILE A 615 -22.90 2.63 -13.13
CA ILE A 615 -22.59 1.48 -13.98
C ILE A 615 -21.18 1.01 -13.73
N TRP A 616 -21.04 -0.16 -13.15
CA TRP A 616 -19.80 -0.85 -12.89
C TRP A 616 -19.49 -1.82 -14.02
N PHE A 617 -18.25 -1.86 -14.45
CA PHE A 617 -17.84 -2.80 -15.49
C PHE A 617 -16.38 -3.23 -15.32
N SER A 618 -16.13 -4.48 -15.67
CA SER A 618 -14.80 -5.06 -15.67
C SER A 618 -14.14 -4.94 -17.05
N ASN A 619 -12.81 -4.88 -17.08
CA ASN A 619 -12.00 -4.77 -18.28
C ASN A 619 -10.64 -5.51 -18.11
N ASN A 620 -9.77 -5.47 -19.11
CA ASN A 620 -8.48 -6.18 -19.06
C ASN A 620 -7.44 -5.54 -18.11
N LYS A 621 -7.72 -4.37 -17.52
CA LYS A 621 -6.80 -3.70 -16.58
C LYS A 621 -7.36 -3.56 -15.17
N GLY A 622 -8.64 -3.89 -14.97
CA GLY A 622 -9.28 -3.74 -13.67
C GLY A 622 -10.79 -3.57 -13.75
N ILE A 623 -11.34 -2.78 -12.84
CA ILE A 623 -12.76 -2.46 -12.73
C ILE A 623 -12.92 -0.95 -12.85
N SER A 624 -13.93 -0.52 -13.61
CA SER A 624 -14.30 0.88 -13.75
C SER A 624 -15.75 1.10 -13.37
N CYS A 625 -16.08 2.32 -12.94
CA CYS A 625 -17.40 2.76 -12.61
C CYS A 625 -17.73 4.05 -13.37
N TYR A 626 -18.82 4.07 -14.13
CA TYR A 626 -19.40 5.31 -14.62
C TYR A 626 -20.32 5.89 -13.54
N VAL A 627 -19.91 7.03 -12.97
CA VAL A 627 -20.66 7.73 -11.93
C VAL A 627 -21.73 8.60 -12.59
N THR A 628 -22.94 8.13 -12.61
CA THR A 628 -24.07 8.78 -13.34
C THR A 628 -24.33 10.22 -12.88
N SER A 629 -24.17 10.52 -11.58
CA SER A 629 -24.40 11.85 -11.02
C SER A 629 -23.33 12.88 -11.40
N LYS A 630 -22.09 12.43 -11.73
CA LYS A 630 -20.93 13.29 -12.03
C LYS A 630 -20.53 13.26 -13.51
N ASP A 631 -21.14 12.39 -14.34
CA ASP A 631 -20.78 12.11 -15.75
C ASP A 631 -19.27 11.86 -15.92
N CYS A 632 -18.68 11.03 -15.03
CA CYS A 632 -17.25 10.72 -15.04
C CYS A 632 -16.98 9.24 -14.74
N PHE A 633 -15.75 8.80 -15.03
CA PHE A 633 -15.30 7.44 -14.75
C PHE A 633 -14.38 7.39 -13.54
N TYR A 634 -14.63 6.44 -12.63
CA TYR A 634 -13.70 6.02 -11.60
C TYR A 634 -13.09 4.70 -12.02
N ASN A 635 -11.76 4.59 -11.91
CA ASN A 635 -11.01 3.43 -12.35
C ASN A 635 -10.25 2.83 -11.17
N TYR A 636 -10.32 1.49 -11.05
CA TYR A 636 -9.66 0.72 -9.99
C TYR A 636 -8.80 -0.38 -10.65
N SER A 637 -7.59 -0.54 -10.17
CA SER A 637 -6.60 -1.44 -10.72
C SER A 637 -5.98 -2.35 -9.65
N HIS A 638 -4.89 -3.03 -9.96
CA HIS A 638 -4.17 -3.86 -8.98
C HIS A 638 -3.67 -3.07 -7.77
N SER A 639 -3.39 -1.78 -7.92
CA SER A 639 -3.05 -0.89 -6.80
C SER A 639 -4.16 -0.74 -5.76
N ASP A 640 -5.41 -0.98 -6.17
CA ASP A 640 -6.61 -0.89 -5.34
C ASP A 640 -7.09 -2.26 -4.83
N ASP A 641 -6.22 -3.27 -4.83
CA ASP A 641 -6.52 -4.67 -4.48
C ASP A 641 -7.43 -5.43 -5.49
N VAL A 642 -7.63 -4.89 -6.71
CA VAL A 642 -8.29 -5.63 -7.79
C VAL A 642 -7.36 -6.73 -8.30
N PRO A 643 -7.84 -7.97 -8.54
CA PRO A 643 -7.00 -9.06 -9.03
C PRO A 643 -6.33 -8.69 -10.36
N ALA A 644 -5.04 -9.02 -10.48
CA ALA A 644 -4.29 -8.78 -11.70
C ALA A 644 -4.82 -9.65 -12.87
N GLY A 645 -4.74 -9.13 -14.09
CA GLY A 645 -5.09 -9.83 -15.31
C GLY A 645 -6.49 -9.50 -15.85
N SER A 646 -6.88 -10.23 -16.88
CA SER A 646 -8.13 -9.99 -17.60
C SER A 646 -9.35 -10.53 -16.87
N PHE A 647 -10.48 -9.85 -17.02
CA PHE A 647 -11.78 -10.32 -16.56
C PHE A 647 -12.50 -11.15 -17.65
N SER A 648 -13.37 -12.05 -17.22
CA SER A 648 -14.13 -12.93 -18.10
C SER A 648 -15.37 -12.21 -18.66
N SER A 649 -15.68 -12.42 -19.94
CA SER A 649 -16.85 -11.81 -20.59
C SER A 649 -18.16 -12.29 -19.97
N SER A 650 -19.11 -11.39 -19.76
CA SER A 650 -20.43 -11.64 -19.18
C SER A 650 -20.42 -12.32 -17.79
N CYS A 651 -19.24 -12.35 -17.14
CA CYS A 651 -19.06 -13.04 -15.87
C CYS A 651 -19.28 -12.09 -14.69
N VAL A 652 -20.54 -11.84 -14.35
CA VAL A 652 -20.94 -10.94 -13.27
C VAL A 652 -22.20 -11.44 -12.56
N THR A 653 -22.28 -11.21 -11.27
CA THR A 653 -23.52 -11.40 -10.47
C THR A 653 -23.56 -10.40 -9.31
N GLN A 654 -24.75 -10.21 -8.75
CA GLN A 654 -24.96 -9.28 -7.63
C GLN A 654 -25.84 -9.91 -6.56
N ASN A 655 -25.53 -9.68 -5.28
CA ASN A 655 -26.37 -10.13 -4.18
C ASN A 655 -27.42 -9.07 -3.76
N LYS A 656 -28.39 -9.49 -2.96
CA LYS A 656 -29.45 -8.60 -2.44
C LYS A 656 -28.95 -7.43 -1.61
N ASN A 657 -27.76 -7.56 -1.01
CA ASN A 657 -27.13 -6.53 -0.21
C ASN A 657 -26.38 -5.49 -1.07
N GLY A 658 -26.28 -5.72 -2.39
CA GLY A 658 -25.61 -4.83 -3.35
C GLY A 658 -24.15 -5.14 -3.59
N TRP A 659 -23.61 -6.25 -3.05
CA TRP A 659 -22.28 -6.72 -3.43
C TRP A 659 -22.25 -7.15 -4.88
N ILE A 660 -21.23 -6.71 -5.62
CA ILE A 660 -20.97 -7.08 -7.01
C ILE A 660 -19.81 -8.06 -7.05
N TYR A 661 -19.93 -9.08 -7.92
CA TYR A 661 -18.95 -10.14 -8.14
C TYR A 661 -18.60 -10.19 -9.62
N PHE A 662 -17.30 -9.99 -9.96
CA PHE A 662 -16.78 -10.13 -11.33
C PHE A 662 -15.81 -11.31 -11.41
N GLY A 663 -15.99 -12.19 -12.38
CA GLY A 663 -15.07 -13.30 -12.65
C GLY A 663 -13.85 -12.86 -13.46
N SER A 664 -12.69 -13.40 -13.10
CA SER A 664 -11.41 -13.12 -13.75
C SER A 664 -10.59 -14.40 -13.97
N ILE A 665 -9.46 -14.26 -14.66
CA ILE A 665 -8.48 -15.36 -14.83
C ILE A 665 -7.74 -15.71 -13.52
N ASN A 666 -7.89 -14.92 -12.49
CA ASN A 666 -7.28 -15.11 -11.17
C ASN A 666 -8.32 -15.19 -10.02
N GLY A 667 -9.52 -15.70 -10.32
CA GLY A 667 -10.59 -15.88 -9.34
C GLY A 667 -11.74 -14.89 -9.51
N VAL A 668 -12.51 -14.70 -8.43
CA VAL A 668 -13.70 -13.82 -8.42
C VAL A 668 -13.41 -12.61 -7.55
N CYS A 669 -13.42 -11.42 -8.16
CA CYS A 669 -13.35 -10.15 -7.47
C CYS A 669 -14.73 -9.75 -6.94
N CYS A 670 -14.85 -9.48 -5.65
CA CYS A 670 -16.11 -9.06 -5.02
C CYS A 670 -15.91 -7.78 -4.17
N PHE A 671 -16.88 -6.90 -4.21
CA PHE A 671 -16.83 -5.61 -3.51
C PHE A 671 -18.24 -5.05 -3.25
N ASN A 672 -18.31 -4.11 -2.32
CA ASN A 672 -19.52 -3.35 -2.05
C ASN A 672 -19.36 -1.92 -2.59
N PRO A 673 -20.12 -1.50 -3.65
CA PRO A 673 -20.05 -0.15 -4.20
C PRO A 673 -20.19 0.98 -3.17
N ASP A 674 -21.02 0.81 -2.15
CA ASP A 674 -21.24 1.80 -1.12
C ASP A 674 -19.98 2.06 -0.25
N ILE A 675 -19.15 1.03 -0.02
CA ILE A 675 -17.89 1.12 0.71
C ILE A 675 -16.79 1.66 -0.20
N THR A 676 -16.70 1.12 -1.43
CA THR A 676 -15.64 1.46 -2.40
C THR A 676 -15.68 2.92 -2.83
N MET A 677 -16.88 3.52 -2.90
CA MET A 677 -17.07 4.91 -3.31
C MET A 677 -17.14 5.91 -2.15
N ASN A 678 -16.91 5.50 -0.90
CA ASN A 678 -16.90 6.45 0.22
C ASN A 678 -15.76 7.47 0.05
N GLU A 679 -16.10 8.74 0.23
CA GLU A 679 -15.12 9.82 0.26
C GLU A 679 -14.17 9.65 1.44
N GLN A 680 -12.88 9.79 1.16
CA GLN A 680 -11.84 9.75 2.17
C GLN A 680 -11.16 11.11 2.23
N PRO A 681 -10.77 11.59 3.42
CA PRO A 681 -10.02 12.84 3.52
C PRO A 681 -8.72 12.70 2.74
N ALA A 682 -8.36 13.77 2.03
CA ALA A 682 -7.11 13.81 1.28
C ALA A 682 -5.92 13.64 2.24
N PRO A 683 -5.01 12.69 1.99
CA PRO A 683 -3.84 12.51 2.83
C PRO A 683 -2.85 13.66 2.62
N ALA A 684 -2.17 14.10 3.68
CA ALA A 684 -1.09 15.07 3.54
C ALA A 684 0.12 14.40 2.89
N ALA A 685 0.65 15.02 1.82
CA ALA A 685 1.92 14.60 1.24
C ALA A 685 3.08 15.02 2.16
N VAL A 686 4.08 14.17 2.30
CA VAL A 686 5.31 14.44 3.04
C VAL A 686 6.49 14.27 2.09
N ILE A 687 7.37 15.27 2.03
CA ILE A 687 8.61 15.20 1.26
C ILE A 687 9.60 14.44 2.13
N THR A 688 10.03 13.26 1.66
CA THR A 688 10.80 12.32 2.48
C THR A 688 12.30 12.47 2.29
N GLU A 689 12.73 12.83 1.07
CA GLU A 689 14.14 12.85 0.71
C GLU A 689 14.41 13.87 -0.39
N MET A 690 15.59 14.51 -0.32
CA MET A 690 16.17 15.28 -1.42
C MET A 690 17.50 14.67 -1.82
N LYS A 691 17.60 14.25 -3.08
CA LYS A 691 18.82 13.69 -3.66
C LYS A 691 19.50 14.72 -4.55
N ILE A 692 20.72 15.12 -4.22
CA ILE A 692 21.51 16.03 -5.05
C ILE A 692 22.25 15.19 -6.08
N LEU A 693 21.99 15.44 -7.37
CA LEU A 693 22.60 14.71 -8.46
C LEU A 693 24.01 15.23 -8.72
N GLY A 694 25.03 14.38 -8.48
CA GLY A 694 26.42 14.69 -8.79
C GLY A 694 26.68 14.77 -10.28
N ARG A 695 27.59 15.67 -10.74
CA ARG A 695 28.17 15.58 -12.08
C ARG A 695 29.14 14.41 -12.08
N LEU A 696 28.97 13.46 -13.04
CA LEU A 696 29.91 12.37 -13.33
C LEU A 696 31.29 12.93 -13.65
N SER A 697 32.12 13.15 -12.66
CA SER A 697 33.55 13.42 -12.87
C SER A 697 34.47 12.32 -12.35
N ASN A 698 33.97 11.38 -11.51
CA ASN A 698 34.69 10.18 -11.09
C ASN A 698 33.72 9.07 -10.76
N LEU A 699 34.13 7.83 -10.97
CA LEU A 699 33.37 6.58 -10.90
C LEU A 699 32.76 6.20 -9.52
N GLU A 700 32.70 7.12 -8.57
CA GLU A 700 32.01 6.93 -7.30
C GLU A 700 30.68 7.71 -7.35
N ASN A 701 29.57 7.02 -7.09
CA ASN A 701 28.23 7.62 -6.95
C ASN A 701 28.22 8.55 -5.71
N ASN A 702 28.57 9.81 -5.89
CA ASN A 702 28.50 10.85 -4.87
C ASN A 702 27.15 11.60 -4.93
N ASP A 703 26.04 10.88 -4.90
CA ASP A 703 24.73 11.49 -4.70
C ASP A 703 24.58 11.81 -3.19
N MET A 704 24.52 13.08 -2.86
CA MET A 704 24.28 13.53 -1.49
C MET A 704 22.78 13.43 -1.19
N ILE A 705 22.41 12.64 -0.18
CA ILE A 705 21.03 12.50 0.28
C ILE A 705 20.81 13.42 1.48
N ILE A 706 19.76 14.26 1.40
CA ILE A 706 19.32 15.12 2.50
C ILE A 706 17.95 14.61 2.95
N ASN A 707 17.84 14.06 4.16
CA ASN A 707 16.56 13.77 4.79
C ASN A 707 15.92 15.09 5.26
N LEU A 708 14.69 15.35 4.82
CA LEU A 708 14.01 16.62 5.06
C LEU A 708 13.12 16.50 6.31
N SER A 709 13.26 17.45 7.21
CA SER A 709 12.33 17.66 8.32
C SER A 709 11.20 18.59 7.87
N LYS A 710 10.00 18.42 8.45
CA LYS A 710 8.86 19.28 8.14
C LYS A 710 9.18 20.75 8.43
N GLY A 711 9.05 21.63 7.41
CA GLY A 711 9.30 23.07 7.53
C GLY A 711 10.76 23.51 7.32
N GLN A 712 11.64 22.62 6.87
CA GLN A 712 13.04 22.95 6.61
C GLN A 712 13.21 23.75 5.32
N ASN A 713 14.03 24.82 5.37
CA ASN A 713 14.48 25.54 4.17
C ASN A 713 15.79 24.91 3.67
N VAL A 714 15.88 24.63 2.39
CA VAL A 714 17.06 24.04 1.77
C VAL A 714 17.83 25.09 0.99
N GLU A 715 19.12 25.27 1.30
CA GLU A 715 20.03 26.12 0.54
C GLU A 715 21.01 25.27 -0.25
N LEU A 716 21.02 25.46 -1.58
CA LEU A 716 21.87 24.76 -2.52
C LEU A 716 22.93 25.70 -3.09
N SER A 717 24.12 25.21 -3.30
CA SER A 717 25.15 25.91 -4.07
C SER A 717 24.79 25.88 -5.57
N HIS A 718 25.42 26.74 -6.36
CA HIS A 718 25.21 26.75 -7.83
C HIS A 718 25.63 25.42 -8.50
N ALA A 719 26.54 24.65 -7.86
CA ALA A 719 26.95 23.34 -8.37
C ALA A 719 25.93 22.23 -8.07
N GLN A 720 25.04 22.43 -7.09
CA GLN A 720 23.98 21.53 -6.64
C GLN A 720 22.62 21.89 -7.25
N ASN A 721 22.61 22.46 -8.45
CA ASN A 721 21.40 22.94 -9.14
C ASN A 721 20.58 21.86 -9.84
N SER A 722 20.96 20.60 -9.65
CA SER A 722 20.24 19.43 -10.15
C SER A 722 19.95 18.52 -8.98
N PHE A 723 18.66 18.27 -8.72
CA PHE A 723 18.21 17.50 -7.55
C PHE A 723 16.92 16.75 -7.83
N GLY A 724 16.73 15.64 -7.13
CA GLY A 724 15.47 14.88 -7.08
C GLY A 724 14.79 15.08 -5.73
N LEU A 725 13.46 15.10 -5.73
CA LEU A 725 12.64 15.10 -4.53
C LEU A 725 11.79 13.84 -4.51
N THR A 726 11.81 13.12 -3.40
CA THR A 726 10.95 11.97 -3.14
C THR A 726 9.91 12.35 -2.09
N PHE A 727 8.71 11.87 -2.24
CA PHE A 727 7.59 12.19 -1.35
C PHE A 727 6.65 11.00 -1.24
N ASN A 728 5.92 10.95 -0.13
CA ASN A 728 4.94 9.91 0.13
C ASN A 728 3.84 10.43 1.08
N VAL A 729 2.88 9.57 1.40
CA VAL A 729 1.91 9.78 2.46
C VAL A 729 2.26 8.91 3.66
N GLN A 730 1.99 9.41 4.88
CA GLN A 730 2.32 8.69 6.12
C GLN A 730 1.40 7.51 6.39
N ASN A 731 0.22 7.48 5.80
CA ASN A 731 -0.69 6.35 5.92
C ASN A 731 -0.32 5.25 4.93
N TYR A 732 0.38 4.24 5.41
CA TYR A 732 0.89 3.12 4.60
C TYR A 732 -0.21 2.26 3.94
N SER A 733 -1.44 2.28 4.44
CA SER A 733 -2.57 1.60 3.79
C SER A 733 -3.02 2.29 2.50
N LEU A 734 -2.66 3.56 2.28
CA LEU A 734 -3.06 4.36 1.12
C LEU A 734 -1.96 4.52 0.08
N VAL A 735 -0.73 4.14 0.35
CA VAL A 735 0.45 4.44 -0.50
C VAL A 735 0.24 4.09 -1.97
N ASN A 736 -0.39 2.95 -2.27
CA ASN A 736 -0.64 2.51 -3.64
C ASN A 736 -1.90 3.14 -4.28
N GLN A 737 -2.71 3.85 -3.50
CA GLN A 737 -3.99 4.43 -3.91
C GLN A 737 -3.92 5.96 -4.07
N VAL A 738 -2.72 6.54 -3.91
CA VAL A 738 -2.54 8.00 -3.90
C VAL A 738 -1.94 8.48 -5.21
N GLU A 739 -2.52 9.55 -5.75
CA GLU A 739 -2.00 10.32 -6.87
C GLU A 739 -1.39 11.63 -6.37
N TYR A 740 -0.35 12.10 -7.04
CA TYR A 740 0.34 13.32 -6.67
C TYR A 740 0.36 14.31 -7.83
N VAL A 741 0.25 15.61 -7.49
CA VAL A 741 0.57 16.72 -8.39
C VAL A 741 1.55 17.66 -7.71
N TYR A 742 2.47 18.19 -8.49
CA TYR A 742 3.48 19.12 -7.99
C TYR A 742 3.60 20.40 -8.84
N MET A 743 4.17 21.44 -8.24
CA MET A 743 4.52 22.70 -8.90
C MET A 743 5.81 23.22 -8.26
N LEU A 744 6.75 23.73 -9.08
CA LEU A 744 7.92 24.47 -8.61
C LEU A 744 7.70 25.97 -8.90
N LYS A 745 7.03 26.63 -7.96
CA LYS A 745 6.73 28.06 -8.03
C LYS A 745 8.02 28.90 -8.03
N GLY A 746 8.12 29.84 -8.95
CA GLY A 746 9.33 30.59 -9.22
C GLY A 746 10.08 30.11 -10.46
N LEU A 747 9.85 28.86 -10.90
CA LEU A 747 10.28 28.36 -12.20
C LEU A 747 9.09 28.33 -13.16
N GLU A 748 8.00 27.67 -12.75
CA GLU A 748 6.74 27.55 -13.49
C GLU A 748 5.55 27.62 -12.52
N ASN A 749 4.39 28.10 -13.01
CA ASN A 749 3.17 28.23 -12.21
C ASN A 749 2.07 27.25 -12.66
N SER A 750 2.46 26.05 -13.12
CA SER A 750 1.55 24.99 -13.56
C SER A 750 1.68 23.76 -12.69
N TRP A 751 0.56 23.05 -12.47
CA TRP A 751 0.55 21.76 -11.78
C TRP A 751 0.84 20.64 -12.76
N TYR A 752 1.74 19.75 -12.37
CA TYR A 752 2.15 18.56 -13.12
C TYR A 752 1.80 17.30 -12.35
N THR A 753 1.29 16.29 -13.04
CA THR A 753 1.07 14.97 -12.45
C THR A 753 2.38 14.22 -12.30
N VAL A 754 2.52 13.52 -11.19
CA VAL A 754 3.64 12.61 -10.96
C VAL A 754 3.32 11.29 -11.63
N ASN A 755 4.24 10.82 -12.47
CA ASN A 755 4.22 9.47 -13.00
C ASN A 755 4.75 8.48 -11.95
N GLU A 756 4.89 7.20 -12.28
CA GLU A 756 5.40 6.15 -11.41
C GLU A 756 6.65 6.58 -10.59
N ASN A 757 6.78 6.10 -9.36
CA ASN A 757 7.93 6.23 -8.42
C ASN A 757 7.91 7.37 -7.39
N ASN A 758 6.82 8.09 -7.16
CA ASN A 758 6.70 9.11 -6.10
C ASN A 758 7.92 10.06 -5.99
N SER A 759 8.53 10.39 -7.12
CA SER A 759 9.68 11.26 -7.19
C SER A 759 9.68 12.16 -8.41
N VAL A 760 10.28 13.33 -8.28
CA VAL A 760 10.45 14.30 -9.37
C VAL A 760 11.90 14.78 -9.40
N THR A 761 12.45 14.94 -10.60
CA THR A 761 13.82 15.36 -10.81
C THR A 761 13.87 16.68 -11.55
N PHE A 762 14.58 17.63 -10.96
CA PHE A 762 14.87 18.94 -11.55
C PHE A 762 16.34 18.99 -11.98
N ARG A 763 16.60 19.55 -13.16
CA ARG A 763 17.97 19.65 -13.70
C ARG A 763 18.28 21.08 -14.11
N ASN A 764 19.50 21.53 -13.78
CA ASN A 764 20.03 22.86 -14.16
C ASN A 764 19.12 24.02 -13.75
N ILE A 765 18.60 24.00 -12.52
CA ILE A 765 17.74 25.07 -12.00
C ILE A 765 18.56 26.35 -11.85
N PRO A 766 18.13 27.49 -12.42
CA PRO A 766 18.82 28.78 -12.27
C PRO A 766 18.95 29.23 -10.82
N PRO A 767 19.93 30.09 -10.49
CA PRO A 767 19.97 30.70 -9.17
C PRO A 767 18.72 31.51 -8.86
N GLY A 768 18.11 31.26 -7.69
CA GLY A 768 16.84 31.87 -7.31
C GLY A 768 16.25 31.30 -6.02
N LYS A 769 15.09 31.82 -5.64
CA LYS A 769 14.26 31.26 -4.55
C LYS A 769 13.04 30.60 -5.17
N TYR A 770 12.85 29.33 -4.83
CA TYR A 770 11.78 28.50 -5.33
C TYR A 770 10.95 27.95 -4.19
N GLU A 771 9.68 27.69 -4.45
CA GLU A 771 8.78 27.02 -3.53
C GLU A 771 8.22 25.78 -4.25
N PHE A 772 8.68 24.60 -3.79
CA PHE A 772 8.13 23.34 -4.26
C PHE A 772 6.83 23.06 -3.52
N LEU A 773 5.76 22.89 -4.28
CA LEU A 773 4.42 22.60 -3.78
C LEU A 773 3.99 21.21 -4.24
N ILE A 774 3.43 20.42 -3.33
CA ILE A 774 2.91 19.09 -3.63
C ILE A 774 1.55 18.87 -2.99
N LYS A 775 0.65 18.24 -3.73
CA LYS A 775 -0.66 17.78 -3.27
C LYS A 775 -0.79 16.29 -3.48
N ALA A 776 -1.48 15.61 -2.56
CA ALA A 776 -1.81 14.20 -2.66
C ALA A 776 -3.33 14.02 -2.58
N ARG A 777 -3.88 13.07 -3.37
CA ARG A 777 -5.27 12.64 -3.24
C ARG A 777 -5.37 11.12 -3.33
N VAL A 778 -6.37 10.54 -2.74
CA VAL A 778 -6.75 9.15 -3.04
C VAL A 778 -7.37 9.11 -4.44
N HIS A 779 -7.17 8.04 -5.20
CA HIS A 779 -7.73 7.82 -6.54
C HIS A 779 -9.21 8.24 -6.59
N ASN A 780 -9.59 8.95 -7.64
CA ASN A 780 -10.96 9.39 -7.92
C ASN A 780 -11.57 10.40 -6.92
N GLN A 781 -10.79 10.91 -5.95
CA GLN A 781 -11.22 11.95 -5.02
C GLN A 781 -10.82 13.36 -5.52
N GLU A 782 -11.34 14.41 -4.87
CA GLU A 782 -10.99 15.78 -5.21
C GLU A 782 -9.60 16.16 -4.66
N TRP A 783 -8.92 17.10 -5.34
CA TRP A 783 -7.65 17.62 -4.87
C TRP A 783 -7.84 18.50 -3.64
N PRO A 784 -7.00 18.38 -2.60
CA PRO A 784 -7.09 19.28 -1.44
C PRO A 784 -6.75 20.71 -1.84
N GLU A 785 -7.33 21.69 -1.14
CA GLU A 785 -7.00 23.10 -1.36
C GLU A 785 -5.57 23.41 -0.91
N GLU A 786 -5.15 22.88 0.23
CA GLU A 786 -3.83 23.06 0.80
C GLU A 786 -2.78 22.16 0.13
N ALA A 787 -1.58 22.70 -0.02
CA ALA A 787 -0.41 21.99 -0.54
C ALA A 787 0.69 21.93 0.52
N THR A 788 1.45 20.83 0.57
CA THR A 788 2.70 20.79 1.33
C THR A 788 3.76 21.56 0.57
N SER A 789 4.50 22.43 1.26
CA SER A 789 5.52 23.31 0.65
C SER A 789 6.91 23.06 1.20
N LEU A 790 7.92 23.23 0.34
CA LEU A 790 9.35 23.22 0.66
C LEU A 790 10.02 24.40 -0.01
N THR A 791 10.67 25.26 0.76
CA THR A 791 11.44 26.38 0.20
C THR A 791 12.85 25.91 -0.20
N ILE A 792 13.23 26.17 -1.45
CA ILE A 792 14.53 25.83 -2.03
C ILE A 792 15.19 27.10 -2.53
N ARG A 793 16.42 27.37 -2.07
CA ARG A 793 17.24 28.49 -2.54
C ARG A 793 18.48 27.98 -3.24
N VAL A 794 18.62 28.29 -4.52
CA VAL A 794 19.83 28.02 -5.29
C VAL A 794 20.68 29.28 -5.30
N ASN A 795 21.83 29.23 -4.66
CA ASN A 795 22.76 30.37 -4.55
C ASN A 795 23.48 30.60 -5.90
N PRO A 796 23.69 31.86 -6.30
CA PRO A 796 24.43 32.16 -7.52
C PRO A 796 25.92 31.84 -7.36
N PRO A 797 26.63 31.52 -8.46
CA PRO A 797 28.08 31.37 -8.43
C PRO A 797 28.75 32.68 -8.02
N LEU A 798 29.96 32.60 -7.49
CA LEU A 798 30.70 33.74 -6.95
C LEU A 798 30.78 34.93 -7.91
N TRP A 799 30.92 34.65 -9.21
CA TRP A 799 31.00 35.70 -10.26
C TRP A 799 29.66 36.35 -10.64
N LEU A 800 28.52 35.80 -10.20
CA LEU A 800 27.18 36.39 -10.41
C LEU A 800 26.62 37.06 -9.15
N THR A 801 27.37 37.10 -8.05
CA THR A 801 26.95 37.76 -6.81
C THR A 801 26.90 39.29 -6.98
N TRP A 802 26.13 39.96 -6.11
CA TRP A 802 25.94 41.41 -6.19
C TRP A 802 27.28 42.20 -6.07
N TRP A 803 28.17 41.73 -5.23
CA TRP A 803 29.48 42.36 -5.08
C TRP A 803 30.41 42.10 -6.27
N ALA A 804 30.33 40.95 -6.93
CA ALA A 804 31.07 40.68 -8.16
C ALA A 804 30.60 41.60 -9.29
N LYS A 805 29.28 41.88 -9.39
CA LYS A 805 28.74 42.88 -10.33
C LYS A 805 29.25 44.26 -10.07
N LEU A 806 29.43 44.68 -8.80
CA LEU A 806 30.06 45.93 -8.45
C LEU A 806 31.53 46.00 -8.89
N ILE A 807 32.28 44.91 -8.75
CA ILE A 807 33.66 44.83 -9.26
C ILE A 807 33.67 44.98 -10.78
N TYR A 808 32.77 44.33 -11.52
CA TYR A 808 32.70 44.44 -12.96
C TYR A 808 32.40 45.91 -13.40
N ILE A 809 31.46 46.56 -12.72
CA ILE A 809 31.16 47.99 -12.96
C ILE A 809 32.42 48.84 -12.70
N TRP A 810 33.12 48.63 -11.58
CA TRP A 810 34.31 49.36 -11.24
C TRP A 810 35.44 49.09 -12.24
N VAL A 811 35.66 47.86 -12.66
CA VAL A 811 36.65 47.49 -13.69
C VAL A 811 36.28 48.13 -15.02
N SER A 812 34.99 48.10 -15.41
CA SER A 812 34.51 48.74 -16.64
C SER A 812 34.74 50.28 -16.62
N ILE A 813 34.44 50.94 -15.49
CA ILE A 813 34.72 52.38 -15.31
C ILE A 813 36.22 52.68 -15.37
N SER A 814 37.04 51.81 -14.73
CA SER A 814 38.49 51.96 -14.79
C SER A 814 39.05 51.83 -16.21
N ILE A 815 38.55 50.85 -16.95
CA ILE A 815 38.96 50.68 -18.38
C ILE A 815 38.54 51.90 -19.21
N ILE A 816 37.34 52.42 -19.02
CA ILE A 816 36.85 53.62 -19.72
C ILE A 816 37.73 54.82 -19.35
N TYR A 817 38.08 54.97 -18.03
CA TYR A 817 38.98 56.04 -17.58
C TYR A 817 40.36 55.95 -18.24
N LEU A 818 40.95 54.73 -18.29
CA LEU A 818 42.23 54.46 -18.93
C LEU A 818 42.20 54.79 -20.43
N ILE A 819 41.12 54.43 -21.11
CA ILE A 819 40.94 54.74 -22.55
C ILE A 819 40.83 56.25 -22.73
N LEU A 820 40.04 56.94 -21.92
CA LEU A 820 39.91 58.40 -21.98
C LEU A 820 41.22 59.12 -21.64
N HIS A 821 41.93 58.59 -20.64
CA HIS A 821 43.25 59.15 -20.30
C HIS A 821 44.26 58.91 -21.41
N ALA A 822 44.33 57.75 -22.00
CA ALA A 822 45.19 57.46 -23.16
C ALA A 822 44.80 58.32 -24.37
N TYR A 823 43.53 58.53 -24.61
CA TYR A 823 43.04 59.41 -25.68
C TYR A 823 43.42 60.89 -25.43
N LYS A 824 43.24 61.35 -24.18
CA LYS A 824 43.68 62.71 -23.80
C LYS A 824 45.18 62.84 -23.97
N LYS A 825 46.01 61.85 -23.52
CA LYS A 825 47.44 61.87 -23.70
C LYS A 825 47.87 61.89 -25.17
N LYS A 826 47.11 61.17 -26.03
CA LYS A 826 47.31 61.23 -27.50
C LYS A 826 47.01 62.63 -28.07
N LEU A 827 45.90 63.28 -27.67
CA LEU A 827 45.52 64.58 -28.05
C LEU A 827 46.55 65.64 -27.57
N ASP A 828 47.04 65.51 -26.35
CA ASP A 828 48.11 66.36 -25.78
C ASP A 828 49.42 66.23 -26.61
N LEU A 829 49.79 65.02 -27.01
CA LEU A 829 50.94 64.72 -27.88
C LEU A 829 50.72 65.29 -29.29
N GLU A 830 49.55 65.12 -29.85
CA GLU A 830 49.23 65.74 -31.18
C GLU A 830 49.25 67.25 -31.13
N SER A 831 48.81 67.89 -30.00
CA SER A 831 48.89 69.35 -29.80
C SER A 831 50.34 69.81 -29.59
N LEU A 832 51.15 69.10 -28.87
CA LEU A 832 52.59 69.37 -28.75
C LEU A 832 53.30 69.23 -30.09
N TYR A 833 53.02 68.16 -30.86
CA TYR A 833 53.60 67.99 -32.20
C TYR A 833 53.14 69.06 -33.16
N THR A 834 51.90 69.54 -33.11
CA THR A 834 51.44 70.69 -33.92
C THR A 834 52.07 72.00 -33.47
N LEU A 835 52.31 72.19 -32.18
CA LEU A 835 53.04 73.35 -31.62
C LEU A 835 54.48 73.35 -32.05
N GLU A 836 55.15 72.23 -31.96
CA GLU A 836 56.57 72.02 -32.36
C GLU A 836 56.72 72.27 -33.89
N LYS A 837 55.76 71.73 -34.68
CA LYS A 837 55.72 71.97 -36.12
C LYS A 837 55.54 73.47 -36.47
N LYS A 838 54.64 74.19 -35.76
CA LYS A 838 54.45 75.64 -35.93
C LYS A 838 55.67 76.44 -35.52
N ASN A 839 56.32 76.10 -34.44
CA ASN A 839 57.57 76.66 -33.97
C ASN A 839 58.71 76.44 -35.00
N HIS A 840 58.77 75.25 -35.57
CA HIS A 840 59.77 74.95 -36.61
C HIS A 840 59.45 75.64 -37.93
N GLU A 841 58.19 75.83 -38.30
CA GLU A 841 57.75 76.67 -39.46
C GLU A 841 58.06 78.17 -39.22
N GLN A 842 57.84 78.68 -38.00
CA GLN A 842 58.21 80.05 -37.65
C GLN A 842 59.75 80.23 -37.60
N GLU A 843 60.48 79.28 -37.19
CA GLU A 843 61.94 79.30 -37.16
C GLU A 843 62.47 79.21 -38.61
N GLN A 844 61.86 78.52 -39.52
CA GLN A 844 62.20 78.49 -40.92
C GLN A 844 61.81 79.78 -41.61
N GLU A 845 60.66 80.41 -41.30
CA GLU A 845 60.30 81.72 -41.80
C GLU A 845 61.29 82.77 -41.29
N LEU A 846 61.65 82.76 -40.00
CA LEU A 846 62.65 83.74 -39.47
C LEU A 846 64.02 83.56 -40.11
N ASN A 847 64.46 82.35 -40.39
CA ASN A 847 65.69 81.99 -41.04
C ASN A 847 65.70 82.44 -42.55
N GLN A 848 64.51 82.34 -43.22
CA GLN A 848 64.30 82.83 -44.56
C GLN A 848 64.27 84.37 -44.59
N GLU A 849 63.67 85.00 -43.59
CA GLU A 849 63.74 86.48 -43.46
C GLU A 849 65.22 86.94 -43.13
N ARG A 850 65.91 86.21 -42.27
CA ARG A 850 67.36 86.46 -42.05
C ARG A 850 68.17 86.36 -43.35
N LEU A 851 67.92 85.30 -44.10
CA LEU A 851 68.58 85.04 -45.37
C LEU A 851 68.18 86.14 -46.43
N ARG A 852 66.92 86.57 -46.46
CA ARG A 852 66.53 87.75 -47.24
C ARG A 852 67.19 89.06 -46.80
N PHE A 853 67.39 89.19 -45.47
CA PHE A 853 68.04 90.40 -44.95
C PHE A 853 69.58 90.39 -45.26
N TYR A 854 70.20 89.20 -45.29
CA TYR A 854 71.60 89.02 -45.64
C TYR A 854 71.79 89.25 -47.22
N THR A 855 70.83 88.78 -48.00
CA THR A 855 70.91 89.02 -49.49
C THR A 855 70.57 90.46 -49.90
N LEU A 856 69.75 91.16 -49.13
CA LEU A 856 69.56 92.58 -49.35
C LEU A 856 70.73 93.43 -48.96
N ASN A 857 71.47 93.11 -47.86
CA ASN A 857 72.64 93.82 -47.50
C ASN A 857 73.91 93.52 -48.32
N SER A 858 73.94 92.43 -49.10
CA SER A 858 75.04 92.13 -50.01
C SER A 858 74.81 92.74 -51.40
N ALA A 859 73.59 93.38 -51.72
CA ALA A 859 73.35 94.05 -52.98
C ALA A 859 73.56 95.56 -52.86
N THR A 860 73.93 96.10 -51.76
CA THR A 860 74.24 97.55 -51.49
C THR A 860 75.77 97.80 -51.31
N LEU A 861 76.65 96.80 -51.59
CA LEU A 861 78.07 96.94 -51.57
C LEU A 861 78.70 96.33 -52.83
N LEU A 862 78.17 96.83 -54.07
CA LEU A 862 78.95 96.80 -55.35
C LEU A 862 78.60 98.06 -56.11
#